data_fe271637584d2aa0bcf35128e15547ce
#
_entry.id   fe271637584d2aa0bcf35128e15547ce
#
_cell.length_a   1.000
_cell.length_b   1.000
_cell.length_c   1.000
_cell.angle_alpha   90.00
_cell.angle_beta   90.00
_cell.angle_gamma   90.00
#
_symmetry.space_group_name_H-M   'P 1'
#
loop_
_entity.id
_entity.type
_entity.pdbx_description
1 polymer ?
#
loop_
_entity_poly.entity_id
_entity_poly.type
_entity_poly.pdbx_seq_one_letter_code
_entity_poly.pdbx_strand_id
1 'polypeptide(L)'
;METCTEENNLKFINPNFKLSNNNNIFKIRKDEYNKILDYIESALDPVKELGYKIKELGIVDARYNIEELSKTSRKKLEIILTRDETKIDLSMMIPDLIDNNFIFVNGRRKVPHFQLIDLPVTVKHNKKIENSFIVKFRSNVFTSVLYERSSVFPKIRMSMMGKKIPFSLILMCYYGHDRINEIMEPSEDTGRFHKMLLDEIKYYYDLDLTDEDYLKKLGEYFTKYNMKNKGEEIIYTLDIVPKIDVITGNLMKTDSVIEEIILAIKNGPFDDADLRYKRIRCFEYLIIGHVFRSIFNLCTSTKNVKQPKFNVNKSEIIQACNISDIVQFDFSINPIGALTELSRISLLGPGGFSRNNVPAYLRDIHESMFGRICVVDTPDRDNCGVVENLLPNTYFDENLQFTDDVYENQSISIPVSMVPFLEHDDQTRLQMASSQMRQAILPNNPELPYIQSGCERLYTHNTPFILTAKNDGVILYEDADDDILILKYDDGPIDIIHAGCDKIYVDNMDMKNHNVKEGDRFNKDETLAESLFIDDGNIKIGKNLSTGIGIYYGYNYEDGIVISERLANEGILSSVHFKDLSFYIPSNKVLLNLCERNIVEENDQDYDGDDSDYVIITQYKEEDNEGNVNRYKRKYKPLPRRDDWIEVGASYAILKRIPIKDDLNIVFEEEEKLICDKKIRILECNIYVNDYSDKIPEEYRNWIIKKNEKQKNREEKIKGIVRQNLPEKEAKKIINDNFSYFDSEGKYKNKGERFDGIFVHLTGYYIRKIEVGDKIGNRHGNKGVISAILGEDKMPILPNGRPLDIIINPLGIFSRMNIGQSFELHLSMSLTDLKDQLRSILYCEISQQKMKEYLLNYIKIIDNTKDKWYQKQFEEQLQSITIDDKFIDNLTLIQAPFESVNMEKCKEAMEYTKTPFKYKVW
;
A
#
# COMPACT_ATOMS: atom_id res chain seq x y z
N MET A 1 -5.87 27.85 29.93
CA MET A 1 -4.71 27.06 30.39
C MET A 1 -5.30 25.81 31.07
N GLU A 2 -5.76 24.88 30.34
CA GLU A 2 -5.98 23.50 30.80
C GLU A 2 -5.02 22.67 30.04
N THR A 3 -4.10 22.11 30.79
CA THR A 3 -3.01 21.27 30.39
C THR A 3 -3.54 20.10 29.55
N CYS A 4 -2.99 19.94 28.34
CA CYS A 4 -3.01 18.67 27.65
C CYS A 4 -2.80 17.56 28.67
N THR A 5 -3.77 16.68 28.79
CA THR A 5 -3.62 15.47 29.61
C THR A 5 -2.50 14.66 28.96
N GLU A 6 -1.30 14.70 29.61
CA GLU A 6 -0.21 13.81 29.24
C GLU A 6 -0.76 12.39 29.16
N GLU A 7 -0.66 11.79 27.99
CA GLU A 7 -1.08 10.41 27.80
C GLU A 7 -0.22 9.52 28.68
N ASN A 8 -0.83 8.89 29.68
CA ASN A 8 -0.19 7.98 30.63
C ASN A 8 0.19 6.62 29.98
N ASN A 9 0.56 6.59 28.69
CA ASN A 9 0.90 5.37 27.97
C ASN A 9 2.41 5.20 27.85
N LEU A 10 2.89 3.99 28.13
CA LEU A 10 4.29 3.62 27.94
C LEU A 10 4.62 3.43 26.46
N LYS A 11 5.72 4.02 26.00
CA LYS A 11 6.16 4.01 24.59
C LYS A 11 7.50 3.31 24.47
N PHE A 12 7.53 2.11 23.89
CA PHE A 12 8.76 1.33 23.73
C PHE A 12 9.21 1.29 22.27
N ILE A 13 10.53 1.42 22.07
CA ILE A 13 11.18 1.32 20.75
C ILE A 13 12.31 0.31 20.86
N ASN A 14 12.21 -0.76 20.06
CA ASN A 14 13.28 -1.76 19.98
C ASN A 14 14.49 -1.17 19.24
N PRO A 15 15.64 -0.97 19.90
CA PRO A 15 16.81 -0.34 19.29
C PRO A 15 17.43 -1.19 18.16
N ASN A 16 17.22 -2.51 18.18
CA ASN A 16 17.76 -3.44 17.17
C ASN A 16 17.02 -3.40 15.85
N PHE A 17 15.78 -2.86 15.83
CA PHE A 17 14.94 -2.75 14.64
C PHE A 17 14.71 -1.30 14.18
N LYS A 18 15.47 -0.36 14.75
CA LYS A 18 15.35 1.06 14.40
C LYS A 18 15.57 1.28 12.91
N LEU A 19 14.68 2.05 12.27
CA LEU A 19 14.83 2.41 10.87
C LEU A 19 16.05 3.31 10.64
N SER A 20 16.87 2.97 9.67
CA SER A 20 18.00 3.79 9.26
C SER A 20 17.50 5.05 8.53
N ASN A 21 18.18 6.17 8.73
CA ASN A 21 17.88 7.40 7.98
C ASN A 21 18.25 7.28 6.50
N ASN A 22 19.30 6.53 6.17
CA ASN A 22 19.85 6.44 4.81
C ASN A 22 19.34 5.22 4.04
N ASN A 23 19.10 4.09 4.72
CA ASN A 23 18.76 2.80 4.10
C ASN A 23 17.34 2.36 4.53
N ASN A 24 16.35 3.15 4.14
CA ASN A 24 14.96 2.92 4.52
C ASN A 24 14.13 2.65 3.26
N ILE A 25 13.62 1.42 3.11
CA ILE A 25 12.83 1.01 1.94
C ILE A 25 11.60 1.88 1.70
N PHE A 26 11.03 2.50 2.75
CA PHE A 26 9.87 3.38 2.60
C PHE A 26 10.22 4.72 1.94
N LYS A 27 11.49 5.17 2.03
CA LYS A 27 11.96 6.43 1.40
C LYS A 27 12.40 6.22 -0.04
N ILE A 28 12.94 5.06 -0.39
CA ILE A 28 13.53 4.77 -1.71
C ILE A 28 12.59 5.12 -2.86
N ARG A 29 11.29 4.76 -2.77
CA ARG A 29 10.34 5.07 -3.87
C ARG A 29 10.18 6.55 -4.11
N LYS A 30 10.09 7.34 -3.05
CA LYS A 30 9.95 8.79 -3.13
C LYS A 30 11.23 9.44 -3.63
N ASP A 31 12.37 8.95 -3.14
CA ASP A 31 13.68 9.47 -3.55
C ASP A 31 13.92 9.22 -5.05
N GLU A 32 13.66 8.01 -5.54
CA GLU A 32 13.77 7.68 -6.96
C GLU A 32 12.73 8.44 -7.82
N TYR A 33 11.51 8.62 -7.32
CA TYR A 33 10.50 9.42 -8.00
C TYR A 33 10.96 10.88 -8.16
N ASN A 34 11.63 11.45 -7.17
CA ASN A 34 12.17 12.81 -7.23
C ASN A 34 13.32 12.94 -8.23
N LYS A 35 14.11 11.89 -8.46
CA LYS A 35 15.20 11.86 -9.45
C LYS A 35 14.75 11.73 -10.91
N ILE A 36 13.46 11.56 -11.19
CA ILE A 36 12.94 11.36 -12.56
C ILE A 36 13.40 12.46 -13.51
N LEU A 37 13.36 13.73 -13.09
CA LEU A 37 13.75 14.86 -13.92
C LEU A 37 15.26 14.82 -14.24
N ASP A 38 16.10 14.49 -13.26
CA ASP A 38 17.54 14.39 -13.42
C ASP A 38 17.92 13.29 -14.43
N TYR A 39 17.26 12.13 -14.32
CA TYR A 39 17.43 11.03 -15.27
C TYR A 39 17.00 11.42 -16.69
N ILE A 40 15.90 12.16 -16.85
CA ILE A 40 15.42 12.60 -18.15
C ILE A 40 16.33 13.68 -18.73
N GLU A 41 16.78 14.62 -17.92
CA GLU A 41 17.69 15.68 -18.37
C GLU A 41 19.00 15.11 -18.93
N SER A 42 19.59 14.16 -18.21
CA SER A 42 20.80 13.45 -18.66
C SER A 42 20.53 12.63 -19.93
N ALA A 43 19.38 11.95 -20.03
CA ALA A 43 19.00 11.17 -21.20
C ALA A 43 18.76 12.02 -22.47
N LEU A 44 18.57 13.33 -22.32
CA LEU A 44 18.39 14.27 -23.45
C LEU A 44 19.71 14.76 -24.05
N ASP A 45 20.87 14.49 -23.48
CA ASP A 45 22.18 14.94 -24.01
C ASP A 45 22.42 14.50 -25.45
N PRO A 46 22.19 13.24 -25.87
CA PRO A 46 22.31 12.86 -27.27
C PRO A 46 21.34 13.61 -28.20
N VAL A 47 20.20 14.08 -27.69
CA VAL A 47 19.26 14.88 -28.47
C VAL A 47 19.79 16.30 -28.66
N LYS A 48 20.49 16.85 -27.64
CA LYS A 48 21.19 18.13 -27.73
C LYS A 48 22.30 18.08 -28.79
N GLU A 49 23.06 16.99 -28.88
CA GLU A 49 24.09 16.77 -29.91
C GLU A 49 23.49 16.78 -31.34
N LEU A 50 22.20 16.39 -31.49
CA LEU A 50 21.47 16.46 -32.76
C LEU A 50 20.94 17.87 -33.10
N GLY A 51 21.25 18.88 -32.28
CA GLY A 51 20.86 20.27 -32.48
C GLY A 51 19.49 20.66 -31.90
N TYR A 52 18.86 19.83 -31.11
CA TYR A 52 17.63 20.20 -30.40
C TYR A 52 17.94 20.96 -29.11
N LYS A 53 17.14 21.98 -28.81
CA LYS A 53 17.19 22.72 -27.56
C LYS A 53 15.99 22.34 -26.69
N ILE A 54 16.24 22.18 -25.41
CA ILE A 54 15.15 21.95 -24.43
C ILE A 54 14.48 23.31 -24.20
N LYS A 55 13.20 23.42 -24.53
CA LYS A 55 12.37 24.59 -24.27
C LYS A 55 11.70 24.52 -22.91
N GLU A 56 11.13 23.34 -22.56
CA GLU A 56 10.42 23.11 -21.32
C GLU A 56 10.74 21.70 -20.83
N LEU A 57 11.12 21.58 -19.56
CA LEU A 57 11.33 20.33 -18.86
C LEU A 57 10.85 20.51 -17.44
N GLY A 58 9.88 19.73 -17.01
CA GLY A 58 9.36 19.80 -15.64
C GLY A 58 8.19 18.88 -15.39
N ILE A 59 7.89 18.69 -14.13
CA ILE A 59 6.66 18.02 -13.68
C ILE A 59 5.72 19.11 -13.21
N VAL A 60 4.59 19.26 -13.89
CA VAL A 60 3.54 20.24 -13.56
C VAL A 60 2.28 19.53 -13.18
N ASP A 61 1.52 20.13 -12.30
CA ASP A 61 0.21 19.61 -11.95
C ASP A 61 -0.65 19.62 -13.21
N ALA A 62 -1.19 18.47 -13.52
CA ALA A 62 -2.07 18.37 -14.66
C ALA A 62 -3.33 19.16 -14.35
N ARG A 63 -3.69 20.13 -15.23
CA ARG A 63 -5.03 20.71 -15.23
C ARG A 63 -6.01 19.66 -15.71
N TYR A 64 -6.25 18.64 -14.89
CA TYR A 64 -7.28 17.67 -15.19
C TYR A 64 -8.55 18.06 -14.48
N ASN A 65 -9.59 18.01 -15.24
CA ASN A 65 -10.90 17.69 -14.74
C ASN A 65 -10.73 16.42 -13.92
N ILE A 66 -10.75 16.56 -12.62
CA ILE A 66 -10.72 15.40 -11.72
C ILE A 66 -11.99 14.66 -12.02
N GLU A 67 -11.78 13.49 -12.53
CA GLU A 67 -12.79 12.67 -13.11
C GLU A 67 -13.60 11.95 -12.05
N GLU A 68 -13.35 12.22 -10.74
CA GLU A 68 -14.03 11.46 -9.69
C GLU A 68 -14.23 12.32 -8.45
N LEU A 69 -15.35 12.10 -7.77
CA LEU A 69 -15.54 12.42 -6.36
C LEU A 69 -14.61 11.54 -5.48
N SER A 70 -13.57 10.96 -6.06
CA SER A 70 -12.56 10.13 -5.45
C SER A 70 -11.16 10.61 -5.82
N LYS A 71 -10.21 10.48 -4.90
CA LYS A 71 -8.81 10.91 -5.06
C LYS A 71 -8.18 10.28 -6.30
N THR A 72 -7.82 11.08 -7.30
CA THR A 72 -6.91 10.70 -8.39
C THR A 72 -5.79 11.70 -8.44
N SER A 73 -4.55 11.22 -8.29
CA SER A 73 -3.39 12.09 -8.40
C SER A 73 -2.67 11.83 -9.72
N ARG A 74 -2.68 12.83 -10.59
CA ARG A 74 -1.96 12.79 -11.87
C ARG A 74 -1.15 14.06 -12.02
N LYS A 75 0.07 13.92 -12.53
CA LYS A 75 0.93 15.02 -12.94
C LYS A 75 1.23 14.93 -14.42
N LYS A 76 1.62 16.04 -15.01
CA LYS A 76 2.07 16.10 -16.39
C LYS A 76 3.58 16.27 -16.39
N LEU A 77 4.29 15.31 -16.95
CA LEU A 77 5.67 15.47 -17.30
C LEU A 77 5.73 16.24 -18.61
N GLU A 78 6.22 17.49 -18.59
CA GLU A 78 6.37 18.33 -19.75
C GLU A 78 7.78 18.21 -20.30
N ILE A 79 7.89 17.80 -21.58
CA ILE A 79 9.16 17.70 -22.30
C ILE A 79 8.92 18.32 -23.70
N ILE A 80 9.38 19.54 -23.88
CA ILE A 80 9.22 20.26 -25.15
C ILE A 80 10.60 20.57 -25.71
N LEU A 81 10.86 20.06 -26.89
CA LEU A 81 12.09 20.23 -27.63
C LEU A 81 11.88 21.14 -28.86
N THR A 82 12.85 21.94 -29.22
CA THR A 82 12.81 22.82 -30.37
C THR A 82 14.09 22.71 -31.18
N ARG A 83 13.94 22.64 -32.51
CA ARG A 83 15.04 22.73 -33.46
C ARG A 83 14.58 23.55 -34.64
N ASP A 84 15.24 24.68 -34.91
CA ASP A 84 14.84 25.69 -35.89
C ASP A 84 13.35 26.09 -35.66
N GLU A 85 12.48 25.90 -36.62
CA GLU A 85 11.04 26.17 -36.49
C GLU A 85 10.22 24.95 -36.03
N THR A 86 10.86 23.79 -35.86
CA THR A 86 10.16 22.57 -35.46
C THR A 86 10.06 22.43 -33.94
N LYS A 87 8.84 22.15 -33.45
CA LYS A 87 8.57 21.86 -32.05
C LYS A 87 8.21 20.39 -31.92
N ILE A 88 8.85 19.66 -31.02
CA ILE A 88 8.54 18.27 -30.65
C ILE A 88 8.01 18.25 -29.22
N ASP A 89 6.82 17.71 -29.01
CA ASP A 89 6.19 17.54 -27.71
C ASP A 89 6.26 16.04 -27.31
N LEU A 90 7.09 15.74 -26.31
CA LEU A 90 7.24 14.41 -25.70
C LEU A 90 6.51 14.32 -24.35
N SER A 91 5.66 15.29 -24.02
CA SER A 91 4.99 15.36 -22.72
C SER A 91 4.04 14.16 -22.51
N MET A 92 4.07 13.62 -21.30
CA MET A 92 3.28 12.45 -20.90
C MET A 92 2.58 12.68 -19.55
N MET A 93 1.52 11.94 -19.32
CA MET A 93 0.84 11.91 -18.03
C MET A 93 1.48 10.87 -17.14
N ILE A 94 1.76 11.26 -15.91
CA ILE A 94 2.35 10.39 -14.90
C ILE A 94 1.45 10.35 -13.65
N PRO A 95 1.35 9.21 -12.96
CA PRO A 95 0.71 9.16 -11.66
C PRO A 95 1.62 9.81 -10.60
N ASP A 96 1.04 10.38 -9.57
CA ASP A 96 1.75 10.93 -8.42
C ASP A 96 1.77 9.95 -7.26
N LEU A 97 2.85 9.93 -6.48
CA LEU A 97 2.95 9.17 -5.24
C LEU A 97 2.31 9.96 -4.10
N ILE A 98 1.33 9.36 -3.47
CA ILE A 98 0.60 9.94 -2.34
C ILE A 98 0.48 8.93 -1.19
N ASP A 99 0.03 9.38 -0.03
CA ASP A 99 -0.26 8.57 1.15
C ASP A 99 0.81 7.51 1.43
N ASN A 100 2.06 7.94 1.61
CA ASN A 100 3.18 7.06 1.91
C ASN A 100 3.41 5.95 0.86
N ASN A 101 3.68 6.37 -0.38
CA ASN A 101 4.08 5.52 -1.49
C ASN A 101 2.97 4.74 -2.21
N PHE A 102 1.74 5.18 -2.11
CA PHE A 102 0.63 4.69 -2.94
C PHE A 102 0.40 5.57 -4.17
N ILE A 103 -0.28 5.02 -5.17
CA ILE A 103 -0.77 5.78 -6.33
C ILE A 103 -2.26 5.52 -6.50
N PHE A 104 -2.98 6.51 -7.05
CA PHE A 104 -4.36 6.32 -7.45
C PHE A 104 -4.47 6.29 -8.97
N VAL A 105 -5.03 5.23 -9.48
CA VAL A 105 -5.29 5.06 -10.91
C VAL A 105 -6.73 4.64 -11.10
N ASN A 106 -7.50 5.44 -11.84
CA ASN A 106 -8.93 5.24 -12.06
C ASN A 106 -9.72 5.09 -10.74
N GLY A 107 -9.45 5.96 -9.74
CA GLY A 107 -10.13 5.98 -8.45
C GLY A 107 -9.84 4.79 -7.53
N ARG A 108 -8.82 4.00 -7.86
CA ARG A 108 -8.44 2.85 -7.04
C ARG A 108 -7.02 3.02 -6.53
N ARG A 109 -6.83 2.79 -5.24
CA ARG A 109 -5.52 2.79 -4.63
C ARG A 109 -4.73 1.57 -5.11
N LYS A 110 -3.49 1.82 -5.55
CA LYS A 110 -2.55 0.80 -6.01
C LYS A 110 -1.21 0.97 -5.33
N VAL A 111 -0.51 -0.14 -5.18
CA VAL A 111 0.83 -0.21 -4.60
C VAL A 111 1.83 -0.55 -5.70
N PRO A 112 2.83 0.30 -5.95
CA PRO A 112 3.96 -0.06 -6.79
C PRO A 112 4.95 -0.93 -6.00
N HIS A 113 5.06 -2.21 -6.33
CA HIS A 113 6.01 -3.14 -5.74
C HIS A 113 7.42 -2.92 -6.27
N PHE A 114 8.43 -3.34 -5.51
CA PHE A 114 9.79 -3.42 -6.01
C PHE A 114 9.92 -4.59 -6.99
N GLN A 115 10.73 -4.42 -8.02
CA GLN A 115 11.07 -5.48 -8.95
C GLN A 115 12.54 -5.85 -8.79
N LEU A 116 12.80 -7.15 -8.61
CA LEU A 116 14.15 -7.71 -8.61
C LEU A 116 14.56 -8.04 -10.05
N ILE A 117 15.66 -7.48 -10.51
CA ILE A 117 16.16 -7.71 -11.86
C ILE A 117 17.67 -7.95 -11.86
N ASP A 118 18.13 -8.62 -12.90
CA ASP A 118 19.56 -8.82 -13.17
C ASP A 118 20.25 -7.48 -13.52
N LEU A 119 21.53 -7.40 -13.33
CA LEU A 119 22.37 -6.31 -13.83
C LEU A 119 22.26 -6.17 -15.36
N PRO A 120 22.66 -5.04 -15.98
CA PRO A 120 22.55 -4.81 -17.41
C PRO A 120 23.18 -5.91 -18.26
N VAL A 121 24.35 -6.40 -17.87
CA VAL A 121 25.02 -7.51 -18.54
C VAL A 121 25.08 -8.72 -17.61
N THR A 122 24.54 -9.84 -18.07
CA THR A 122 24.55 -11.10 -17.33
C THR A 122 25.14 -12.22 -18.18
N VAL A 123 25.96 -13.05 -17.56
CA VAL A 123 26.59 -14.20 -18.20
C VAL A 123 26.10 -15.47 -17.52
N LYS A 124 25.51 -16.37 -18.33
CA LYS A 124 24.92 -17.62 -17.84
C LYS A 124 25.52 -18.81 -18.57
N HIS A 125 25.63 -19.95 -17.89
CA HIS A 125 25.97 -21.18 -18.54
C HIS A 125 24.92 -21.60 -19.59
N ASN A 126 25.37 -22.01 -20.75
CA ASN A 126 24.49 -22.51 -21.77
C ASN A 126 24.12 -23.98 -21.47
N LYS A 127 22.87 -24.25 -21.14
CA LYS A 127 22.38 -25.58 -20.84
C LYS A 127 22.44 -26.57 -22.02
N LYS A 128 22.59 -26.06 -23.25
CA LYS A 128 22.57 -26.85 -24.49
C LYS A 128 23.96 -27.21 -25.01
N ILE A 129 24.96 -26.44 -24.64
CA ILE A 129 26.34 -26.61 -25.13
C ILE A 129 27.27 -26.50 -23.92
N GLU A 130 27.97 -27.61 -23.67
CA GLU A 130 28.91 -27.74 -22.57
C GLU A 130 30.06 -26.71 -22.68
N ASN A 131 30.46 -26.09 -21.58
CA ASN A 131 31.46 -25.03 -21.49
C ASN A 131 31.23 -23.83 -22.43
N SER A 132 29.96 -23.49 -22.68
CA SER A 132 29.57 -22.31 -23.44
C SER A 132 28.71 -21.40 -22.58
N PHE A 133 28.74 -20.11 -22.90
CA PHE A 133 27.99 -19.07 -22.16
C PHE A 133 26.92 -18.44 -23.04
N ILE A 134 25.93 -17.89 -22.37
CA ILE A 134 24.98 -16.95 -22.96
C ILE A 134 25.19 -15.63 -22.26
N VAL A 135 25.53 -14.59 -23.01
CA VAL A 135 25.64 -13.21 -22.50
C VAL A 135 24.39 -12.45 -22.89
N LYS A 136 23.75 -11.83 -21.93
CA LYS A 136 22.52 -11.08 -22.14
C LYS A 136 22.75 -9.63 -21.71
N PHE A 137 22.59 -8.71 -22.65
CA PHE A 137 22.53 -7.28 -22.38
C PHE A 137 21.08 -6.82 -22.35
N ARG A 138 20.74 -6.04 -21.33
CA ARG A 138 19.38 -5.53 -21.14
C ARG A 138 19.42 -4.08 -20.66
N SER A 139 18.78 -3.19 -21.42
CA SER A 139 18.44 -1.83 -21.01
C SER A 139 16.94 -1.61 -21.07
N ASN A 140 16.47 -0.42 -20.64
CA ASN A 140 15.06 -0.03 -20.72
C ASN A 140 14.59 0.17 -22.19
N VAL A 141 15.50 0.42 -23.09
CA VAL A 141 15.20 0.71 -24.51
C VAL A 141 15.60 -0.41 -25.45
N PHE A 142 16.59 -1.24 -25.09
CA PHE A 142 17.19 -2.22 -25.96
C PHE A 142 17.58 -3.50 -25.23
N THR A 143 17.44 -4.64 -25.88
CA THR A 143 17.87 -5.95 -25.36
C THR A 143 18.58 -6.74 -26.44
N SER A 144 19.73 -7.32 -26.11
CA SER A 144 20.43 -8.25 -26.98
C SER A 144 20.87 -9.49 -26.23
N VAL A 145 21.07 -10.58 -26.96
CA VAL A 145 21.55 -11.85 -26.43
C VAL A 145 22.65 -12.38 -27.30
N LEU A 146 23.80 -12.61 -26.70
CA LEU A 146 24.95 -13.26 -27.33
C LEU A 146 24.95 -14.75 -26.97
N TYR A 147 25.10 -15.63 -27.96
CA TYR A 147 25.04 -17.06 -27.73
C TYR A 147 25.84 -17.84 -28.80
N GLU A 148 26.30 -19.04 -28.45
CA GLU A 148 26.96 -19.96 -29.36
C GLU A 148 25.93 -20.75 -30.19
N ARG A 149 26.20 -20.88 -31.48
CA ARG A 149 25.45 -21.72 -32.42
C ARG A 149 26.33 -22.81 -32.99
N SER A 150 25.98 -24.08 -32.79
CA SER A 150 26.84 -25.22 -33.07
C SER A 150 27.01 -25.57 -34.57
N SER A 151 26.15 -25.07 -35.45
CA SER A 151 26.07 -25.62 -36.83
C SER A 151 26.60 -24.72 -37.95
N VAL A 152 26.95 -23.46 -37.68
CA VAL A 152 27.38 -22.54 -38.77
C VAL A 152 28.46 -21.59 -38.22
N PHE A 153 29.59 -21.51 -38.95
CA PHE A 153 30.64 -20.51 -38.70
C PHE A 153 30.23 -19.17 -39.29
N PRO A 154 30.42 -18.00 -38.64
CA PRO A 154 30.85 -17.82 -37.23
C PRO A 154 29.82 -18.35 -36.24
N LYS A 155 30.28 -18.96 -35.14
CA LYS A 155 29.41 -19.60 -34.13
C LYS A 155 28.82 -18.65 -33.13
N ILE A 156 29.56 -17.60 -32.75
CA ILE A 156 29.11 -16.60 -31.76
C ILE A 156 28.23 -15.56 -32.44
N ARG A 157 26.95 -15.52 -32.01
CA ARG A 157 25.96 -14.69 -32.64
C ARG A 157 25.30 -13.78 -31.60
N MET A 158 25.16 -12.48 -31.95
CA MET A 158 24.37 -11.53 -31.19
C MET A 158 22.97 -11.39 -31.80
N SER A 159 21.93 -11.59 -31.00
CA SER A 159 20.55 -11.36 -31.41
C SER A 159 20.21 -9.90 -31.19
N MET A 160 20.00 -9.14 -32.25
CA MET A 160 19.77 -7.69 -32.21
C MET A 160 18.69 -7.32 -33.22
N MET A 161 17.69 -6.52 -32.82
CA MET A 161 16.57 -6.10 -33.69
C MET A 161 15.92 -7.26 -34.49
N GLY A 162 15.78 -8.44 -33.87
CA GLY A 162 15.22 -9.63 -34.48
C GLY A 162 16.14 -10.37 -35.47
N LYS A 163 17.39 -9.93 -35.63
CA LYS A 163 18.40 -10.54 -36.48
C LYS A 163 19.51 -11.21 -35.67
N LYS A 164 20.16 -12.21 -36.24
CA LYS A 164 21.25 -12.98 -35.64
C LYS A 164 22.55 -12.66 -36.38
N ILE A 165 23.36 -11.77 -35.80
CA ILE A 165 24.53 -11.22 -36.41
C ILE A 165 25.78 -11.84 -35.79
N PRO A 166 26.85 -12.13 -36.54
CA PRO A 166 28.15 -12.51 -35.98
C PRO A 166 28.69 -11.43 -35.07
N PHE A 167 28.99 -11.79 -33.80
CA PHE A 167 29.51 -10.79 -32.86
C PHE A 167 30.91 -10.30 -33.24
N SER A 168 31.75 -11.18 -33.77
CA SER A 168 33.06 -10.85 -34.33
C SER A 168 32.99 -9.77 -35.43
N LEU A 169 31.98 -9.81 -36.30
CA LEU A 169 31.75 -8.78 -37.31
C LEU A 169 31.36 -7.42 -36.68
N ILE A 170 30.56 -7.44 -35.63
CA ILE A 170 30.22 -6.21 -34.87
C ILE A 170 31.50 -5.62 -34.27
N LEU A 171 32.38 -6.44 -33.71
CA LEU A 171 33.65 -6.02 -33.14
C LEU A 171 34.56 -5.36 -34.19
N MET A 172 34.69 -5.96 -35.38
CA MET A 172 35.45 -5.39 -36.48
C MET A 172 34.90 -4.03 -36.91
N CYS A 173 33.58 -3.86 -36.97
CA CYS A 173 32.95 -2.59 -37.27
C CYS A 173 33.11 -1.51 -36.18
N TYR A 174 33.22 -1.95 -34.95
CA TYR A 174 33.31 -1.01 -33.78
C TYR A 174 34.74 -0.50 -33.58
N TYR A 175 35.72 -1.41 -33.57
CA TYR A 175 37.12 -1.07 -33.30
C TYR A 175 37.91 -0.73 -34.58
N GLY A 176 37.44 -1.18 -35.71
CA GLY A 176 38.22 -1.11 -36.98
C GLY A 176 39.38 -2.10 -37.02
N HIS A 177 40.03 -2.19 -38.19
CA HIS A 177 41.12 -3.15 -38.43
C HIS A 177 42.37 -2.85 -37.56
N ASP A 178 42.66 -1.59 -37.29
CA ASP A 178 43.86 -1.15 -36.57
C ASP A 178 43.80 -1.42 -35.08
N ARG A 179 42.63 -1.19 -34.45
CA ARG A 179 42.45 -1.28 -32.99
C ARG A 179 42.05 -2.66 -32.48
N ILE A 180 41.59 -3.54 -33.36
CA ILE A 180 41.08 -4.86 -32.94
C ILE A 180 42.20 -5.70 -32.31
N ASN A 181 43.49 -5.45 -32.63
CA ASN A 181 44.64 -6.13 -32.07
C ASN A 181 44.76 -5.96 -30.56
N GLU A 182 44.33 -4.83 -30.01
CA GLU A 182 44.35 -4.57 -28.56
C GLU A 182 43.44 -5.56 -27.78
N ILE A 183 42.42 -6.09 -28.46
CA ILE A 183 41.46 -7.06 -27.86
C ILE A 183 42.01 -8.48 -28.01
N MET A 184 42.84 -8.72 -29.01
CA MET A 184 43.36 -10.05 -29.31
C MET A 184 44.49 -10.51 -28.38
N GLU A 185 44.95 -9.68 -27.43
CA GLU A 185 45.93 -10.10 -26.45
C GLU A 185 45.38 -11.21 -25.54
N PRO A 186 45.98 -12.40 -25.55
CA PRO A 186 45.49 -13.51 -24.75
C PRO A 186 45.76 -13.27 -23.26
N SER A 187 44.76 -13.28 -22.40
CA SER A 187 44.95 -13.40 -20.98
C SER A 187 45.18 -14.88 -20.59
N GLU A 188 46.01 -15.13 -19.58
CA GLU A 188 46.46 -16.47 -19.17
C GLU A 188 45.32 -17.45 -18.80
N ASP A 189 44.07 -16.97 -18.56
CA ASP A 189 42.95 -17.77 -18.06
C ASP A 189 41.68 -17.60 -18.95
N THR A 190 41.83 -17.82 -20.26
CA THR A 190 40.72 -17.63 -21.20
C THR A 190 39.88 -18.90 -21.37
N GLY A 191 38.63 -18.88 -20.96
CA GLY A 191 37.68 -19.97 -21.20
C GLY A 191 37.44 -20.26 -22.73
N ARG A 192 36.90 -21.44 -23.02
CA ARG A 192 36.59 -21.89 -24.39
C ARG A 192 35.84 -20.87 -25.25
N PHE A 193 34.89 -20.18 -24.70
CA PHE A 193 34.05 -19.19 -25.39
C PHE A 193 34.87 -17.98 -25.87
N HIS A 194 35.75 -17.47 -24.98
CA HIS A 194 36.64 -16.37 -25.32
C HIS A 194 37.68 -16.79 -26.42
N LYS A 195 38.28 -17.98 -26.31
CA LYS A 195 39.16 -18.53 -27.37
C LYS A 195 38.47 -18.61 -28.72
N MET A 196 37.24 -19.10 -28.74
CA MET A 196 36.45 -19.17 -29.96
C MET A 196 36.11 -17.78 -30.54
N LEU A 197 35.87 -16.78 -29.67
CA LEU A 197 35.67 -15.40 -30.11
C LEU A 197 36.94 -14.84 -30.78
N LEU A 198 38.12 -15.08 -30.21
CA LEU A 198 39.38 -14.65 -30.77
C LEU A 198 39.64 -15.32 -32.12
N ASP A 199 39.39 -16.61 -32.30
CA ASP A 199 39.51 -17.31 -33.58
C ASP A 199 38.58 -16.72 -34.64
N GLU A 200 37.39 -16.33 -34.30
CA GLU A 200 36.43 -15.71 -35.19
C GLU A 200 36.82 -14.25 -35.53
N ILE A 201 37.39 -13.50 -34.61
CA ILE A 201 37.94 -12.16 -34.88
C ILE A 201 39.11 -12.29 -35.85
N LYS A 202 40.03 -13.24 -35.61
CA LYS A 202 41.17 -13.49 -36.49
C LYS A 202 40.74 -13.84 -37.91
N TYR A 203 39.68 -14.66 -38.08
CA TYR A 203 39.10 -14.95 -39.38
C TYR A 203 38.69 -13.70 -40.15
N TYR A 204 38.00 -12.75 -39.50
CA TYR A 204 37.60 -11.48 -40.14
C TYR A 204 38.81 -10.60 -40.38
N TYR A 205 39.76 -10.55 -39.47
CA TYR A 205 41.01 -9.79 -39.59
C TYR A 205 41.85 -10.22 -40.81
N ASP A 206 41.99 -11.52 -41.02
CA ASP A 206 42.72 -12.11 -42.12
C ASP A 206 42.03 -11.88 -43.51
N LEU A 207 40.80 -11.38 -43.53
CA LEU A 207 40.12 -11.00 -44.78
C LEU A 207 40.63 -9.70 -45.39
N ASP A 208 41.39 -8.90 -44.63
CA ASP A 208 42.02 -7.64 -45.04
C ASP A 208 41.04 -6.68 -45.77
N LEU A 209 39.83 -6.49 -45.18
CA LEU A 209 38.77 -5.64 -45.70
C LEU A 209 38.90 -4.23 -45.13
N THR A 210 38.41 -3.22 -45.87
CA THR A 210 38.30 -1.86 -45.32
C THR A 210 37.17 -1.76 -44.29
N ASP A 211 37.26 -0.76 -43.39
CA ASP A 211 36.19 -0.52 -42.41
C ASP A 211 34.83 -0.29 -43.06
N GLU A 212 34.80 0.33 -44.25
CA GLU A 212 33.59 0.50 -45.04
C GLU A 212 32.99 -0.83 -45.51
N ASP A 213 33.84 -1.82 -45.88
CA ASP A 213 33.38 -3.12 -46.32
C ASP A 213 32.83 -3.95 -45.17
N TYR A 214 33.38 -3.84 -43.96
CA TYR A 214 32.78 -4.43 -42.74
C TYR A 214 31.40 -3.84 -42.43
N LEU A 215 31.25 -2.51 -42.52
CA LEU A 215 29.96 -1.85 -42.33
C LEU A 215 28.91 -2.28 -43.39
N LYS A 216 29.30 -2.46 -44.62
CA LYS A 216 28.44 -3.01 -45.69
C LYS A 216 27.98 -4.44 -45.35
N LYS A 217 28.94 -5.31 -44.98
CA LYS A 217 28.64 -6.68 -44.56
C LYS A 217 27.69 -6.75 -43.35
N LEU A 218 27.86 -5.82 -42.39
CA LEU A 218 26.93 -5.72 -41.27
C LEU A 218 25.53 -5.29 -41.73
N GLY A 219 25.44 -4.33 -42.65
CA GLY A 219 24.18 -3.86 -43.22
C GLY A 219 23.40 -4.93 -43.98
N GLU A 220 24.09 -5.93 -44.62
CA GLU A 220 23.46 -7.04 -45.37
C GLU A 220 22.49 -7.87 -44.54
N TYR A 221 22.66 -7.92 -43.22
CA TYR A 221 21.75 -8.62 -42.31
C TYR A 221 20.37 -7.97 -42.20
N PHE A 222 20.23 -6.66 -42.55
CA PHE A 222 19.01 -5.88 -42.28
C PHE A 222 18.25 -5.47 -43.55
N THR A 223 18.92 -5.02 -44.59
CA THR A 223 18.25 -4.51 -45.83
C THR A 223 19.06 -4.83 -47.06
N LYS A 224 18.36 -4.87 -48.21
CA LYS A 224 19.01 -4.98 -49.57
C LYS A 224 19.49 -3.62 -50.11
N TYR A 225 19.12 -2.49 -49.50
CA TYR A 225 19.46 -1.14 -49.97
C TYR A 225 20.17 -0.34 -48.86
N ASN A 226 21.13 0.50 -49.25
CA ASN A 226 21.92 1.34 -48.35
C ASN A 226 22.59 0.60 -47.19
N MET A 227 23.30 -0.49 -47.48
CA MET A 227 23.90 -1.40 -46.50
C MET A 227 24.91 -0.74 -45.56
N LYS A 228 25.75 0.17 -46.06
CA LYS A 228 26.74 0.92 -45.27
C LYS A 228 26.03 1.80 -44.20
N ASN A 229 25.03 2.59 -44.58
CA ASN A 229 24.30 3.46 -43.68
C ASN A 229 23.58 2.68 -42.58
N LYS A 230 23.10 1.45 -42.91
CA LYS A 230 22.48 0.56 -41.92
C LYS A 230 23.50 -0.02 -40.96
N GLY A 231 24.69 -0.36 -41.39
CA GLY A 231 25.81 -0.76 -40.51
C GLY A 231 26.18 0.33 -39.52
N GLU A 232 26.33 1.56 -40.00
CA GLU A 232 26.60 2.73 -39.17
C GLU A 232 25.47 3.00 -38.13
N GLU A 233 24.22 2.82 -38.54
CA GLU A 233 23.07 2.96 -37.65
C GLU A 233 23.09 1.93 -36.50
N ILE A 234 23.54 0.70 -36.77
CA ILE A 234 23.65 -0.36 -35.76
C ILE A 234 24.73 -0.02 -34.74
N ILE A 235 25.90 0.39 -35.18
CA ILE A 235 26.99 0.79 -34.27
C ILE A 235 26.53 2.00 -33.43
N TYR A 236 25.97 3.03 -34.07
CA TYR A 236 25.38 4.16 -33.37
C TYR A 236 24.34 3.78 -32.32
N THR A 237 23.50 2.78 -32.63
CA THR A 237 22.52 2.28 -31.66
C THR A 237 23.18 1.71 -30.41
N LEU A 238 24.27 0.97 -30.55
CA LEU A 238 25.02 0.40 -29.42
C LEU A 238 25.71 1.49 -28.58
N ASP A 239 26.19 2.55 -29.19
CA ASP A 239 26.85 3.67 -28.50
C ASP A 239 25.86 4.58 -27.77
N ILE A 240 24.65 4.77 -28.35
CA ILE A 240 23.71 5.75 -27.82
C ILE A 240 22.85 5.17 -26.67
N VAL A 241 22.70 3.84 -26.60
CA VAL A 241 21.83 3.19 -25.59
C VAL A 241 22.23 3.52 -24.16
N PRO A 242 23.52 3.43 -23.75
CA PRO A 242 23.89 3.76 -22.36
C PRO A 242 23.76 5.27 -22.07
N LYS A 243 23.88 6.13 -23.07
CA LYS A 243 23.72 7.60 -22.93
C LYS A 243 22.25 8.00 -22.74
N ILE A 244 21.31 7.29 -23.38
CA ILE A 244 19.87 7.53 -23.21
C ILE A 244 19.36 6.83 -21.97
N ASP A 245 19.69 5.57 -21.77
CA ASP A 245 19.38 4.83 -20.56
C ASP A 245 20.50 5.04 -19.53
N VAL A 246 20.48 6.20 -18.93
CA VAL A 246 21.49 6.65 -17.97
C VAL A 246 21.64 5.70 -16.80
N ILE A 247 20.54 5.11 -16.34
CA ILE A 247 20.58 4.14 -15.24
C ILE A 247 21.37 2.89 -15.66
N THR A 248 21.11 2.36 -16.85
CA THR A 248 21.89 1.25 -17.39
C THR A 248 23.34 1.65 -17.60
N GLY A 249 23.62 2.86 -18.14
CA GLY A 249 24.97 3.41 -18.30
C GLY A 249 25.72 3.48 -16.97
N ASN A 250 25.14 4.02 -15.94
CA ASN A 250 25.75 4.14 -14.60
C ASN A 250 26.06 2.79 -13.95
N LEU A 251 25.32 1.74 -14.29
CA LEU A 251 25.54 0.37 -13.80
C LEU A 251 26.62 -0.40 -14.56
N MET A 252 27.03 0.11 -15.73
CA MET A 252 28.12 -0.46 -16.52
C MET A 252 29.47 0.02 -15.98
N LYS A 253 30.48 -0.84 -16.09
CA LYS A 253 31.87 -0.51 -15.72
C LYS A 253 32.61 0.19 -16.83
N THR A 254 32.05 0.15 -18.05
CA THR A 254 32.62 0.73 -19.26
C THR A 254 31.61 1.64 -19.92
N ASP A 255 32.09 2.58 -20.77
CA ASP A 255 31.21 3.52 -21.46
C ASP A 255 30.50 2.90 -22.67
N SER A 256 30.94 1.70 -23.10
CA SER A 256 30.42 1.02 -24.28
C SER A 256 29.77 -0.30 -23.96
N VAL A 257 28.58 -0.58 -24.52
CA VAL A 257 27.89 -1.89 -24.43
C VAL A 257 28.79 -3.02 -24.91
N ILE A 258 29.60 -2.80 -25.94
CA ILE A 258 30.49 -3.79 -26.52
C ILE A 258 31.60 -4.16 -25.55
N GLU A 259 32.25 -3.15 -24.96
CA GLU A 259 33.32 -3.34 -23.97
C GLU A 259 32.80 -4.03 -22.73
N GLU A 260 31.61 -3.66 -22.26
CA GLU A 260 30.97 -4.30 -21.10
C GLU A 260 30.68 -5.80 -21.38
N ILE A 261 30.23 -6.16 -22.59
CA ILE A 261 30.04 -7.55 -23.00
C ILE A 261 31.35 -8.32 -23.02
N ILE A 262 32.44 -7.72 -23.54
CA ILE A 262 33.79 -8.34 -23.55
C ILE A 262 34.28 -8.57 -22.13
N LEU A 263 34.17 -7.55 -21.27
CA LEU A 263 34.54 -7.65 -19.86
C LEU A 263 33.74 -8.76 -19.14
N ALA A 264 32.45 -8.84 -19.40
CA ALA A 264 31.59 -9.88 -18.83
C ALA A 264 32.01 -11.29 -19.33
N ILE A 265 32.39 -11.43 -20.59
CA ILE A 265 32.90 -12.70 -21.13
C ILE A 265 34.22 -13.10 -20.44
N LYS A 266 35.13 -12.13 -20.20
CA LYS A 266 36.38 -12.39 -19.49
C LYS A 266 36.18 -12.82 -18.03
N ASN A 267 35.23 -12.19 -17.33
CA ASN A 267 34.91 -12.50 -15.93
C ASN A 267 34.14 -13.82 -15.76
N GLY A 268 33.50 -14.34 -16.80
CA GLY A 268 32.78 -15.60 -16.78
C GLY A 268 31.37 -15.50 -16.15
N PRO A 269 30.70 -16.64 -15.98
CA PRO A 269 29.34 -16.69 -15.48
C PRO A 269 29.25 -16.41 -13.97
N PHE A 270 28.23 -15.70 -13.59
CA PHE A 270 27.85 -15.43 -12.22
C PHE A 270 26.80 -16.41 -11.74
N ASP A 271 26.66 -16.55 -10.42
CA ASP A 271 25.52 -17.23 -9.84
C ASP A 271 24.26 -16.36 -9.98
N ASP A 272 23.30 -16.86 -10.73
CA ASP A 272 22.02 -16.17 -10.99
C ASP A 272 21.18 -15.98 -9.74
N ALA A 273 21.37 -16.77 -8.68
CA ALA A 273 20.63 -16.67 -7.43
C ALA A 273 21.24 -15.60 -6.49
N ASP A 274 22.50 -15.22 -6.69
CA ASP A 274 23.20 -14.29 -5.85
C ASP A 274 22.67 -12.85 -6.05
N LEU A 275 22.15 -12.26 -4.97
CA LEU A 275 21.58 -10.91 -4.98
C LEU A 275 22.60 -9.81 -5.23
N ARG A 276 23.90 -10.04 -5.00
CA ARG A 276 24.96 -9.06 -5.27
C ARG A 276 25.11 -8.76 -6.77
N TYR A 277 24.64 -9.67 -7.64
CA TYR A 277 24.56 -9.46 -9.10
C TYR A 277 23.16 -9.06 -9.56
N LYS A 278 22.35 -8.50 -8.66
CA LYS A 278 21.01 -8.01 -8.93
C LYS A 278 20.82 -6.60 -8.39
N ARG A 279 19.80 -5.95 -8.92
CA ARG A 279 19.35 -4.66 -8.44
C ARG A 279 17.83 -4.63 -8.27
N ILE A 280 17.34 -3.66 -7.56
CA ILE A 280 15.90 -3.38 -7.52
C ILE A 280 15.53 -2.29 -8.53
N ARG A 281 14.28 -2.33 -8.96
CA ARG A 281 13.60 -1.22 -9.66
C ARG A 281 12.42 -0.79 -8.82
N CYS A 282 12.18 0.50 -8.84
CA CYS A 282 10.99 1.10 -8.25
C CYS A 282 10.03 1.56 -9.36
N PHE A 283 9.03 2.30 -8.94
CA PHE A 283 7.95 2.77 -9.79
C PHE A 283 8.41 3.76 -10.89
N GLU A 284 9.42 4.58 -10.63
CA GLU A 284 10.01 5.54 -11.58
C GLU A 284 10.42 4.87 -12.90
N TYR A 285 10.84 3.61 -12.85
CA TYR A 285 11.20 2.83 -14.03
C TYR A 285 10.07 2.75 -15.07
N LEU A 286 8.79 2.63 -14.65
CA LEU A 286 7.66 2.62 -15.57
C LEU A 286 7.53 3.96 -16.29
N ILE A 287 7.87 5.05 -15.62
CA ILE A 287 7.82 6.40 -16.18
C ILE A 287 8.99 6.62 -17.14
N ILE A 288 10.22 6.49 -16.62
CA ILE A 288 11.45 6.79 -17.41
C ILE A 288 11.63 5.82 -18.57
N GLY A 289 11.26 4.55 -18.44
CA GLY A 289 11.36 3.56 -19.53
C GLY A 289 10.54 3.93 -20.77
N HIS A 290 9.37 4.53 -20.61
CA HIS A 290 8.55 5.05 -21.72
C HIS A 290 9.17 6.33 -22.31
N VAL A 291 9.70 7.22 -21.48
CA VAL A 291 10.37 8.45 -21.92
C VAL A 291 11.65 8.11 -22.66
N PHE A 292 12.51 7.26 -22.10
CA PHE A 292 13.76 6.82 -22.75
C PHE A 292 13.51 6.18 -24.11
N ARG A 293 12.48 5.34 -24.22
CA ARG A 293 12.09 4.72 -25.50
C ARG A 293 11.66 5.78 -26.52
N SER A 294 10.96 6.82 -26.09
CA SER A 294 10.54 7.93 -26.94
C SER A 294 11.75 8.75 -27.40
N ILE A 295 12.72 9.02 -26.51
CA ILE A 295 13.98 9.70 -26.84
C ILE A 295 14.81 8.86 -27.80
N PHE A 296 14.93 7.55 -27.58
CA PHE A 296 15.65 6.62 -28.44
C PHE A 296 15.06 6.60 -29.85
N ASN A 297 13.73 6.51 -29.96
CA ASN A 297 13.04 6.55 -31.25
C ASN A 297 13.26 7.90 -31.96
N LEU A 298 13.33 9.00 -31.21
CA LEU A 298 13.65 10.32 -31.76
C LEU A 298 15.09 10.34 -32.34
N CYS A 299 16.06 9.88 -31.58
CA CYS A 299 17.46 9.86 -31.99
C CYS A 299 17.70 8.99 -33.24
N THR A 300 17.07 7.80 -33.27
CA THR A 300 17.21 6.88 -34.40
C THR A 300 16.47 7.35 -35.67
N SER A 301 15.30 8.01 -35.49
CA SER A 301 14.52 8.53 -36.65
C SER A 301 15.08 9.82 -37.25
N THR A 302 15.62 10.72 -36.42
CA THR A 302 16.19 12.00 -36.90
C THR A 302 17.43 11.83 -37.74
N LYS A 303 18.20 10.78 -37.55
CA LYS A 303 19.35 10.48 -38.40
C LYS A 303 18.95 10.19 -39.85
N ASN A 304 17.72 9.73 -40.09
CA ASN A 304 17.22 9.30 -41.39
C ASN A 304 16.22 10.28 -42.04
N VAL A 305 15.61 11.20 -41.25
CA VAL A 305 14.55 12.09 -41.75
C VAL A 305 14.71 13.50 -41.19
N LYS A 306 14.73 14.52 -42.09
CA LYS A 306 14.92 15.94 -41.71
C LYS A 306 13.81 16.50 -40.78
N GLN A 307 12.59 15.95 -40.83
CA GLN A 307 11.46 16.35 -40.00
C GLN A 307 10.64 15.13 -39.59
N PRO A 308 11.01 14.45 -38.50
CA PRO A 308 10.23 13.31 -38.03
C PRO A 308 8.88 13.77 -37.46
N LYS A 309 7.79 13.18 -37.93
CA LYS A 309 6.49 13.32 -37.26
C LYS A 309 6.51 12.42 -36.05
N PHE A 310 6.51 13.02 -34.88
CA PHE A 310 6.54 12.32 -33.61
C PHE A 310 5.17 12.44 -32.93
N ASN A 311 4.52 11.31 -32.68
CA ASN A 311 3.27 11.26 -31.95
C ASN A 311 3.46 10.35 -30.72
N VAL A 312 3.37 10.94 -29.54
CA VAL A 312 3.48 10.23 -28.27
C VAL A 312 2.09 10.04 -27.68
N ASN A 313 1.77 8.83 -27.27
CA ASN A 313 0.54 8.57 -26.52
C ASN A 313 0.67 9.15 -25.10
N LYS A 314 0.01 10.28 -24.85
CA LYS A 314 0.09 11.00 -23.57
C LYS A 314 -0.35 10.19 -22.36
N SER A 315 -1.20 9.19 -22.55
CA SER A 315 -1.75 8.34 -21.48
C SER A 315 -1.07 6.98 -21.37
N GLU A 316 0.02 6.73 -22.10
CA GLU A 316 0.66 5.41 -22.17
C GLU A 316 1.18 4.93 -20.82
N ILE A 317 1.77 5.83 -20.00
CA ILE A 317 2.28 5.51 -18.67
C ILE A 317 1.14 5.12 -17.73
N ILE A 318 0.04 5.86 -17.75
CA ILE A 318 -1.14 5.56 -16.91
C ILE A 318 -1.74 4.20 -17.30
N GLN A 319 -1.80 3.88 -18.60
CA GLN A 319 -2.25 2.58 -19.09
C GLN A 319 -1.27 1.47 -18.66
N ALA A 320 0.03 1.70 -18.75
CA ALA A 320 1.05 0.77 -18.28
C ALA A 320 0.90 0.47 -16.79
N CYS A 321 0.63 1.49 -15.96
CA CYS A 321 0.36 1.31 -14.52
C CYS A 321 -0.91 0.51 -14.23
N ASN A 322 -1.87 0.47 -15.16
CA ASN A 322 -3.07 -0.36 -14.99
C ASN A 322 -2.83 -1.85 -15.24
N ILE A 323 -1.90 -2.19 -16.11
CA ILE A 323 -1.69 -3.56 -16.64
C ILE A 323 -0.45 -4.22 -16.03
N SER A 324 0.48 -3.43 -15.48
CA SER A 324 1.76 -3.93 -15.01
C SER A 324 1.63 -4.83 -13.78
N ASP A 325 2.34 -5.97 -13.79
CA ASP A 325 2.47 -6.86 -12.62
C ASP A 325 3.19 -6.19 -11.43
N ILE A 326 3.90 -5.08 -11.66
CA ILE A 326 4.59 -4.32 -10.62
C ILE A 326 3.62 -3.41 -9.86
N VAL A 327 2.55 -2.92 -10.51
CA VAL A 327 1.58 -2.02 -9.89
C VAL A 327 0.28 -2.77 -9.62
N GLN A 328 0.15 -3.28 -8.41
CA GLN A 328 -0.99 -4.08 -8.01
C GLN A 328 -2.03 -3.25 -7.24
N PHE A 329 -3.27 -3.75 -7.19
CA PHE A 329 -4.28 -3.17 -6.31
C PHE A 329 -3.85 -3.32 -4.85
N ASP A 330 -4.13 -2.30 -4.06
CA ASP A 330 -3.95 -2.40 -2.63
C ASP A 330 -5.08 -3.24 -2.03
N PHE A 331 -4.73 -4.45 -1.62
CA PHE A 331 -5.63 -5.39 -0.95
C PHE A 331 -5.47 -5.36 0.57
N SER A 332 -4.72 -4.40 1.11
CA SER A 332 -4.50 -4.31 2.55
C SER A 332 -5.81 -4.01 3.28
N ILE A 333 -6.11 -4.85 4.27
CA ILE A 333 -7.28 -4.70 5.13
C ILE A 333 -6.91 -3.97 6.42
N ASN A 334 -5.64 -4.08 6.81
CA ASN A 334 -5.11 -3.56 8.06
C ASN A 334 -3.68 -3.02 7.88
N PRO A 335 -3.11 -2.32 8.88
CA PRO A 335 -1.76 -1.74 8.78
C PRO A 335 -0.65 -2.74 8.46
N ILE A 336 -0.71 -3.97 8.97
CA ILE A 336 0.30 -5.01 8.69
C ILE A 336 0.26 -5.41 7.22
N GLY A 337 -0.94 -5.52 6.63
CA GLY A 337 -1.12 -5.74 5.21
C GLY A 337 -0.46 -4.65 4.37
N ALA A 338 -0.69 -3.38 4.70
CA ALA A 338 -0.10 -2.24 4.00
C ALA A 338 1.43 -2.22 4.08
N LEU A 339 2.01 -2.47 5.26
CA LEU A 339 3.46 -2.57 5.44
C LEU A 339 4.08 -3.69 4.60
N THR A 340 3.38 -4.82 4.51
CA THR A 340 3.82 -5.93 3.66
C THR A 340 3.79 -5.56 2.19
N GLU A 341 2.69 -4.96 1.71
CA GLU A 341 2.60 -4.51 0.31
C GLU A 341 3.71 -3.49 -0.03
N LEU A 342 4.06 -2.61 0.89
CA LEU A 342 5.13 -1.64 0.72
C LEU A 342 6.54 -2.27 0.72
N SER A 343 6.74 -3.41 1.35
CA SER A 343 8.03 -4.12 1.38
C SER A 343 8.17 -5.19 0.29
N ARG A 344 7.13 -5.46 -0.48
CA ARG A 344 7.14 -6.52 -1.50
C ARG A 344 8.13 -6.28 -2.62
N ILE A 345 8.86 -7.35 -2.97
CA ILE A 345 9.74 -7.45 -4.11
C ILE A 345 9.35 -8.65 -4.96
N SER A 346 9.39 -8.52 -6.28
CA SER A 346 8.97 -9.57 -7.20
C SER A 346 9.98 -9.77 -8.33
N LEU A 347 10.22 -11.03 -8.70
CA LEU A 347 10.96 -11.41 -9.93
C LEU A 347 10.13 -11.19 -11.20
N LEU A 348 8.81 -10.99 -11.07
CA LEU A 348 7.87 -10.83 -12.18
C LEU A 348 7.87 -9.41 -12.73
N GLY A 349 7.30 -9.25 -13.90
CA GLY A 349 7.05 -7.95 -14.51
C GLY A 349 7.94 -7.63 -15.71
N PRO A 350 7.86 -6.40 -16.24
CA PRO A 350 8.55 -6.00 -17.46
C PRO A 350 10.07 -6.17 -17.34
N GLY A 351 10.66 -6.92 -18.24
CA GLY A 351 12.11 -7.21 -18.20
C GLY A 351 12.51 -8.29 -17.19
N GLY A 352 11.64 -8.73 -16.30
CA GLY A 352 11.82 -9.88 -15.40
C GLY A 352 11.35 -11.20 -15.99
N PHE A 353 10.87 -12.08 -15.14
CA PHE A 353 10.31 -13.37 -15.54
C PHE A 353 8.80 -13.29 -15.73
N SER A 354 8.25 -14.17 -16.54
CA SER A 354 6.82 -14.50 -16.49
C SER A 354 6.61 -15.62 -15.47
N ARG A 355 5.45 -15.65 -14.81
CA ARG A 355 5.13 -16.56 -13.70
C ARG A 355 5.46 -18.03 -14.00
N ASN A 356 5.17 -18.48 -15.21
CA ASN A 356 5.38 -19.88 -15.63
C ASN A 356 6.83 -20.21 -15.98
N ASN A 357 7.72 -19.22 -16.08
CA ASN A 357 9.09 -19.39 -16.60
C ASN A 357 10.16 -19.09 -15.54
N VAL A 358 9.79 -18.96 -14.26
CA VAL A 358 10.78 -18.79 -13.20
C VAL A 358 11.44 -20.13 -12.91
N PRO A 359 12.78 -20.24 -13.07
CA PRO A 359 13.51 -21.48 -12.77
C PRO A 359 13.41 -21.85 -11.27
N ALA A 360 13.41 -23.16 -10.97
CA ALA A 360 13.27 -23.64 -9.59
C ALA A 360 14.39 -23.11 -8.66
N TYR A 361 15.65 -23.09 -9.14
CA TYR A 361 16.79 -22.63 -8.34
C TYR A 361 16.74 -21.14 -7.92
N LEU A 362 15.95 -20.33 -8.61
CA LEU A 362 15.69 -18.92 -8.19
C LEU A 362 14.61 -18.81 -7.12
N ARG A 363 13.93 -19.92 -6.81
CA ARG A 363 12.93 -19.98 -5.73
C ARG A 363 13.52 -20.51 -4.43
N ASP A 364 14.73 -21.08 -4.50
CA ASP A 364 15.42 -21.62 -3.34
C ASP A 364 16.08 -20.48 -2.54
N ILE A 365 16.28 -20.72 -1.26
CA ILE A 365 16.98 -19.78 -0.38
C ILE A 365 18.47 -19.79 -0.74
N HIS A 366 19.01 -18.63 -1.05
CA HIS A 366 20.43 -18.41 -1.30
C HIS A 366 21.08 -17.66 -0.13
N GLU A 367 22.35 -17.90 0.16
CA GLU A 367 23.07 -17.25 1.28
C GLU A 367 23.05 -15.72 1.20
N SER A 368 23.06 -15.15 -0.03
CA SER A 368 23.00 -13.69 -0.22
C SER A 368 21.67 -13.05 0.16
N MET A 369 20.61 -13.84 0.44
CA MET A 369 19.33 -13.33 0.88
C MET A 369 19.33 -12.87 2.33
N PHE A 370 20.21 -13.47 3.17
CA PHE A 370 20.32 -13.09 4.58
C PHE A 370 20.70 -11.61 4.74
N GLY A 371 19.96 -10.90 5.59
CA GLY A 371 20.10 -9.47 5.81
C GLY A 371 19.57 -8.56 4.69
N ARG A 372 18.92 -9.10 3.65
CA ARG A 372 18.37 -8.34 2.49
C ARG A 372 16.90 -8.65 2.23
N ILE A 373 16.56 -9.93 2.16
CA ILE A 373 15.21 -10.44 1.89
C ILE A 373 14.81 -11.39 3.00
N CYS A 374 13.54 -11.38 3.39
CA CYS A 374 13.04 -12.28 4.42
C CYS A 374 13.03 -13.73 3.89
N VAL A 375 13.69 -14.62 4.63
CA VAL A 375 13.73 -16.06 4.29
C VAL A 375 12.53 -16.84 4.83
N VAL A 376 11.65 -16.20 5.59
CA VAL A 376 10.46 -16.80 6.21
C VAL A 376 9.18 -16.43 5.47
N ASP A 377 9.00 -15.14 5.16
CA ASP A 377 7.74 -14.60 4.66
C ASP A 377 7.69 -14.63 3.13
N THR A 378 7.13 -15.66 2.56
CA THR A 378 6.86 -15.82 1.14
C THR A 378 5.41 -16.25 0.93
N PRO A 379 4.74 -15.86 -0.18
CA PRO A 379 3.40 -16.35 -0.50
C PRO A 379 3.38 -17.86 -0.78
N ASP A 380 2.22 -18.48 -0.57
CA ASP A 380 1.99 -19.87 -0.92
C ASP A 380 1.86 -20.08 -2.44
N ARG A 381 1.99 -21.33 -2.89
CA ARG A 381 1.74 -21.82 -4.25
C ARG A 381 2.70 -21.22 -5.28
N ASP A 382 2.16 -20.78 -6.44
CA ASP A 382 2.92 -20.38 -7.62
C ASP A 382 3.87 -19.20 -7.40
N ASN A 383 3.59 -18.37 -6.42
CA ASN A 383 4.39 -17.20 -6.08
C ASN A 383 5.46 -17.47 -5.01
N CYS A 384 5.54 -18.67 -4.47
CA CYS A 384 6.55 -19.05 -3.49
C CYS A 384 7.95 -18.88 -4.07
N GLY A 385 8.82 -18.13 -3.37
CA GLY A 385 10.17 -17.78 -3.80
C GLY A 385 10.24 -16.88 -5.06
N VAL A 386 9.11 -16.33 -5.50
CA VAL A 386 9.02 -15.40 -6.65
C VAL A 386 8.62 -13.99 -6.21
N VAL A 387 7.75 -13.92 -5.23
CA VAL A 387 7.35 -12.69 -4.56
C VAL A 387 7.79 -12.82 -3.11
N GLU A 388 8.59 -11.90 -2.66
CA GLU A 388 9.21 -11.91 -1.33
C GLU A 388 9.10 -10.54 -0.68
N ASN A 389 9.67 -10.37 0.50
CA ASN A 389 9.64 -9.10 1.24
C ASN A 389 11.07 -8.63 1.52
N LEU A 390 11.36 -7.39 1.13
CA LEU A 390 12.60 -6.71 1.51
C LEU A 390 12.63 -6.43 3.01
N LEU A 391 13.81 -6.50 3.57
CA LEU A 391 14.01 -6.08 4.95
C LEU A 391 14.03 -4.54 5.04
N PRO A 392 13.56 -3.97 6.15
CA PRO A 392 13.37 -2.52 6.28
C PRO A 392 14.63 -1.68 6.05
N ASN A 393 15.81 -2.20 6.40
CA ASN A 393 17.12 -1.53 6.32
C ASN A 393 18.06 -2.20 5.32
N THR A 394 17.56 -2.73 4.22
CA THR A 394 18.41 -3.33 3.17
C THR A 394 19.33 -2.28 2.56
N TYR A 395 20.64 -2.58 2.47
CA TYR A 395 21.63 -1.69 1.87
C TYR A 395 21.63 -1.79 0.36
N PHE A 396 21.58 -0.62 -0.28
CA PHE A 396 21.72 -0.43 -1.72
C PHE A 396 22.76 0.63 -2.02
N ASP A 397 23.43 0.50 -3.16
CA ASP A 397 24.23 1.57 -3.72
C ASP A 397 23.37 2.66 -4.40
N GLU A 398 24.00 3.68 -4.97
CA GLU A 398 23.31 4.78 -5.65
C GLU A 398 22.47 4.32 -6.86
N ASN A 399 22.77 3.17 -7.44
CA ASN A 399 22.10 2.57 -8.58
C ASN A 399 21.09 1.48 -8.19
N LEU A 400 20.75 1.39 -6.91
CA LEU A 400 19.85 0.39 -6.34
C LEU A 400 20.31 -1.08 -6.50
N GLN A 401 21.63 -1.32 -6.63
CA GLN A 401 22.22 -2.63 -6.55
C GLN A 401 22.43 -3.03 -5.09
N PHE A 402 22.27 -4.31 -4.78
CA PHE A 402 22.59 -4.81 -3.43
C PHE A 402 24.08 -4.74 -3.17
N THR A 403 24.45 -4.16 -2.04
CA THR A 403 25.83 -4.08 -1.57
C THR A 403 26.26 -5.33 -0.79
N ASP A 404 27.54 -5.45 -0.52
CA ASP A 404 28.06 -6.52 0.37
C ASP A 404 27.68 -6.29 1.84
N ASP A 405 27.41 -5.04 2.22
CA ASP A 405 27.01 -4.68 3.58
C ASP A 405 25.62 -5.23 3.92
N VAL A 406 25.47 -5.74 5.12
CA VAL A 406 24.21 -6.22 5.67
C VAL A 406 23.99 -5.68 7.08
N TYR A 407 22.73 -5.46 7.43
CA TYR A 407 22.36 -5.08 8.79
C TYR A 407 22.28 -6.34 9.64
N GLU A 408 23.26 -6.55 10.51
CA GLU A 408 23.49 -7.83 11.22
C GLU A 408 22.28 -8.33 12.04
N ASN A 409 21.43 -7.41 12.51
CA ASN A 409 20.32 -7.75 13.42
C ASN A 409 18.96 -7.89 12.72
N GLN A 410 18.90 -7.83 11.39
CA GLN A 410 17.64 -7.93 10.65
C GLN A 410 17.70 -9.05 9.60
N SER A 411 16.97 -10.14 9.87
CA SER A 411 16.84 -11.27 8.92
C SER A 411 15.38 -11.62 8.60
N ILE A 412 14.42 -10.90 9.18
CA ILE A 412 12.99 -11.18 9.11
C ILE A 412 12.20 -9.97 8.66
N SER A 413 11.08 -10.21 7.96
CA SER A 413 10.15 -9.17 7.49
C SER A 413 9.42 -8.46 8.63
N ILE A 414 8.83 -7.32 8.31
CA ILE A 414 8.04 -6.52 9.25
C ILE A 414 6.94 -7.34 9.92
N PRO A 415 6.06 -8.08 9.20
CA PRO A 415 5.02 -8.86 9.85
C PRO A 415 5.57 -9.96 10.76
N VAL A 416 6.66 -10.61 10.36
CA VAL A 416 7.29 -11.66 11.17
C VAL A 416 7.90 -11.07 12.45
N SER A 417 8.48 -9.86 12.37
CA SER A 417 9.05 -9.18 13.56
C SER A 417 7.99 -8.79 14.61
N MET A 418 6.72 -8.77 14.23
CA MET A 418 5.59 -8.49 15.13
C MET A 418 5.03 -9.73 15.83
N VAL A 419 5.57 -10.92 15.55
CA VAL A 419 5.21 -12.16 16.25
C VAL A 419 6.04 -12.27 17.53
N PRO A 420 5.42 -12.25 18.73
CA PRO A 420 6.18 -12.47 19.97
C PRO A 420 6.62 -13.94 20.06
N PHE A 421 7.75 -14.20 20.71
CA PHE A 421 8.32 -15.56 20.87
C PHE A 421 8.55 -16.32 19.57
N LEU A 422 8.81 -15.60 18.46
CA LEU A 422 8.98 -16.20 17.13
C LEU A 422 10.07 -17.28 17.08
N GLU A 423 11.12 -17.18 17.91
CA GLU A 423 12.20 -18.15 18.00
C GLU A 423 11.77 -19.53 18.55
N HIS A 424 10.56 -19.61 19.12
CA HIS A 424 9.96 -20.83 19.61
C HIS A 424 8.92 -21.45 18.66
N ASP A 425 8.72 -20.86 17.47
CA ASP A 425 7.77 -21.32 16.48
C ASP A 425 8.48 -21.91 15.26
N ASP A 426 7.87 -22.92 14.64
CA ASP A 426 8.31 -23.49 13.37
C ASP A 426 8.20 -22.46 12.24
N GLN A 427 9.16 -22.45 11.30
CA GLN A 427 9.20 -21.50 10.18
C GLN A 427 7.91 -21.50 9.36
N THR A 428 7.34 -22.68 9.07
CA THR A 428 6.08 -22.78 8.34
C THR A 428 4.94 -22.09 9.07
N ARG A 429 4.93 -22.14 10.40
CA ARG A 429 3.91 -21.50 11.23
C ARG A 429 4.11 -20.00 11.32
N LEU A 430 5.35 -19.53 11.32
CA LEU A 430 5.64 -18.09 11.22
C LEU A 430 5.18 -17.50 9.90
N GLN A 431 5.38 -18.20 8.78
CA GLN A 431 4.84 -17.79 7.48
C GLN A 431 3.31 -17.72 7.50
N MET A 432 2.65 -18.73 8.10
CA MET A 432 1.19 -18.72 8.28
C MET A 432 0.74 -17.58 9.20
N ALA A 433 1.45 -17.31 10.28
CA ALA A 433 1.16 -16.21 11.22
C ALA A 433 1.21 -14.86 10.50
N SER A 434 2.28 -14.58 9.75
CA SER A 434 2.39 -13.39 8.91
C SER A 434 1.20 -13.25 7.96
N SER A 435 0.86 -14.33 7.25
CA SER A 435 -0.26 -14.33 6.31
C SER A 435 -1.62 -14.09 6.99
N GLN A 436 -1.84 -14.65 8.17
CA GLN A 436 -3.09 -14.51 8.93
C GLN A 436 -3.24 -13.11 9.51
N MET A 437 -2.16 -12.53 10.06
CA MET A 437 -2.20 -11.16 10.58
C MET A 437 -2.55 -10.14 9.49
N ARG A 438 -2.05 -10.31 8.28
CA ARG A 438 -2.39 -9.45 7.13
C ARG A 438 -3.87 -9.54 6.72
N GLN A 439 -4.52 -10.64 6.99
CA GLN A 439 -5.93 -10.92 6.66
C GLN A 439 -6.88 -10.64 7.83
N ALA A 440 -6.38 -10.17 8.97
CA ALA A 440 -7.21 -9.84 10.12
C ALA A 440 -8.14 -8.67 9.78
N ILE A 441 -9.46 -8.90 9.93
CA ILE A 441 -10.50 -7.89 9.76
C ILE A 441 -10.67 -7.07 11.04
N LEU A 442 -11.22 -5.86 10.93
CA LEU A 442 -11.42 -4.97 12.06
C LEU A 442 -12.43 -5.57 13.05
N PRO A 443 -12.01 -5.91 14.28
CA PRO A 443 -12.95 -6.32 15.32
C PRO A 443 -13.69 -5.10 15.88
N ASN A 444 -14.87 -5.32 16.40
CA ASN A 444 -15.58 -4.30 17.16
C ASN A 444 -14.83 -4.04 18.47
N ASN A 445 -14.43 -2.78 18.71
CA ASN A 445 -13.58 -2.38 19.84
C ASN A 445 -12.30 -3.24 19.94
N PRO A 446 -11.34 -3.10 19.02
CA PRO A 446 -10.09 -3.83 19.06
C PRO A 446 -9.28 -3.51 20.32
N GLU A 447 -8.48 -4.47 20.78
CA GLU A 447 -7.67 -4.33 22.00
C GLU A 447 -6.17 -4.43 21.68
N LEU A 448 -5.35 -3.73 22.45
CA LEU A 448 -3.90 -3.94 22.41
C LEU A 448 -3.57 -5.35 22.90
N PRO A 449 -2.72 -6.10 22.20
CA PRO A 449 -2.28 -7.40 22.70
C PRO A 449 -1.46 -7.22 23.98
N TYR A 450 -1.66 -8.12 24.94
CA TYR A 450 -0.92 -8.08 26.21
C TYR A 450 0.59 -8.21 26.03
N ILE A 451 1.00 -8.95 25.01
CA ILE A 451 2.42 -9.12 24.66
C ILE A 451 2.65 -8.49 23.28
N GLN A 452 3.65 -7.63 23.20
CA GLN A 452 4.08 -6.96 21.96
C GLN A 452 5.56 -7.27 21.69
N SER A 453 5.98 -7.11 20.43
CA SER A 453 7.38 -7.29 20.05
C SER A 453 8.23 -6.03 20.26
N GLY A 454 7.62 -4.86 20.39
CA GLY A 454 8.28 -3.56 20.42
C GLY A 454 8.69 -3.05 19.03
N CYS A 455 8.27 -3.75 17.95
CA CYS A 455 8.52 -3.35 16.57
C CYS A 455 7.32 -2.63 15.94
N GLU A 456 6.12 -2.79 16.49
CA GLU A 456 4.85 -2.33 15.94
C GLU A 456 4.87 -0.83 15.66
N ARG A 457 5.25 -0.04 16.65
CA ARG A 457 5.28 1.43 16.58
C ARG A 457 6.28 1.98 15.56
N LEU A 458 7.39 1.26 15.31
CA LEU A 458 8.45 1.70 14.40
C LEU A 458 7.97 1.85 12.94
N TYR A 459 6.99 1.07 12.55
CA TYR A 459 6.59 0.94 11.16
C TYR A 459 5.26 1.59 10.83
N THR A 460 4.37 1.75 11.80
CA THR A 460 3.00 2.24 11.59
C THR A 460 2.92 3.60 10.92
N HIS A 461 3.85 4.52 11.24
CA HIS A 461 3.94 5.84 10.62
C HIS A 461 4.20 5.82 9.09
N ASN A 462 4.62 4.68 8.54
CA ASN A 462 4.81 4.51 7.09
C ASN A 462 3.57 3.98 6.38
N THR A 463 2.46 3.80 7.09
CA THR A 463 1.20 3.29 6.54
C THR A 463 0.20 4.41 6.28
N PRO A 464 -0.75 4.23 5.35
CA PRO A 464 -1.83 5.19 5.16
C PRO A 464 -2.88 5.17 6.29
N PHE A 465 -2.75 4.26 7.25
CA PHE A 465 -3.64 4.12 8.42
C PHE A 465 -3.33 5.13 9.53
N ILE A 466 -2.22 5.83 9.45
CA ILE A 466 -1.87 6.98 10.31
C ILE A 466 -1.70 8.22 9.45
N LEU A 467 -2.23 9.32 9.94
CA LEU A 467 -1.99 10.64 9.38
C LEU A 467 -0.99 11.39 10.25
N THR A 468 0.17 11.71 9.72
CA THR A 468 1.22 12.43 10.42
C THR A 468 1.46 13.80 9.82
N ALA A 469 1.83 14.77 10.66
CA ALA A 469 2.21 16.11 10.23
C ALA A 469 3.54 16.08 9.44
N LYS A 470 3.60 16.77 8.30
CA LYS A 470 4.81 16.83 7.47
C LYS A 470 5.87 17.77 8.06
N ASN A 471 5.44 18.86 8.68
CA ASN A 471 6.24 19.91 9.35
C ASN A 471 5.46 20.46 10.52
N ASP A 472 6.09 21.35 11.31
CA ASP A 472 5.43 22.07 12.38
C ASP A 472 4.34 23.00 11.83
N GLY A 473 3.25 23.18 12.58
CA GLY A 473 2.16 24.01 12.11
C GLY A 473 0.99 24.18 13.07
N VAL A 474 -0.15 24.64 12.52
CA VAL A 474 -1.39 24.89 13.25
C VAL A 474 -2.60 24.42 12.45
N ILE A 475 -3.63 23.94 13.13
CA ILE A 475 -4.90 23.57 12.55
C ILE A 475 -5.74 24.83 12.35
N LEU A 476 -5.98 25.19 11.07
CA LEU A 476 -6.78 26.37 10.73
C LEU A 476 -8.28 26.13 10.81
N TYR A 477 -8.71 24.91 10.57
CA TYR A 477 -10.12 24.58 10.52
C TYR A 477 -10.32 23.06 10.70
N GLU A 478 -11.33 22.73 11.48
CA GLU A 478 -11.85 21.38 11.67
C GLU A 478 -13.34 21.36 11.31
N ASP A 479 -13.75 20.40 10.53
CA ASP A 479 -15.14 20.08 10.26
C ASP A 479 -15.44 18.67 10.76
N ALA A 480 -16.03 18.58 11.95
CA ALA A 480 -16.36 17.31 12.58
C ALA A 480 -17.46 16.51 11.84
N ASP A 481 -18.29 17.16 11.00
CA ASP A 481 -19.34 16.51 10.24
C ASP A 481 -18.79 15.69 9.05
N ASP A 482 -17.75 16.20 8.39
CA ASP A 482 -17.10 15.56 7.23
C ASP A 482 -15.67 15.11 7.50
N ASP A 483 -15.20 15.20 8.76
CA ASP A 483 -13.84 14.86 9.18
C ASP A 483 -12.75 15.55 8.32
N ILE A 484 -12.96 16.85 8.01
CA ILE A 484 -12.01 17.62 7.19
C ILE A 484 -11.14 18.47 8.11
N LEU A 485 -9.83 18.37 7.92
CA LEU A 485 -8.82 19.19 8.59
C LEU A 485 -8.10 20.09 7.59
N ILE A 486 -7.95 21.38 7.93
CA ILE A 486 -7.09 22.29 7.17
C ILE A 486 -5.86 22.60 8.03
N LEU A 487 -4.70 22.14 7.56
CA LEU A 487 -3.42 22.33 8.22
C LEU A 487 -2.66 23.46 7.54
N LYS A 488 -2.08 24.35 8.33
CA LYS A 488 -1.12 25.34 7.87
C LYS A 488 0.23 25.09 8.51
N TYR A 489 1.23 24.84 7.68
CA TYR A 489 2.60 24.67 8.15
C TYR A 489 3.31 26.02 8.37
N ASP A 490 4.24 26.05 9.30
CA ASP A 490 4.99 27.27 9.64
C ASP A 490 5.89 27.75 8.49
N ASP A 491 6.28 26.86 7.57
CA ASP A 491 7.00 27.13 6.32
C ASP A 491 6.09 27.64 5.18
N GLY A 492 4.78 27.78 5.42
CA GLY A 492 3.80 28.44 4.58
C GLY A 492 2.79 27.59 3.84
N PRO A 493 3.03 26.32 3.45
CA PRO A 493 2.05 25.48 2.75
C PRO A 493 0.79 25.19 3.57
N ILE A 494 -0.31 24.87 2.85
CA ILE A 494 -1.57 24.41 3.44
C ILE A 494 -1.92 23.05 2.84
N ASP A 495 -2.27 22.10 3.71
CA ASP A 495 -2.87 20.82 3.33
C ASP A 495 -4.35 20.77 3.75
N ILE A 496 -5.20 20.26 2.86
CA ILE A 496 -6.58 19.90 3.16
C ILE A 496 -6.63 18.39 3.25
N ILE A 497 -7.03 17.87 4.40
CA ILE A 497 -6.99 16.44 4.70
C ILE A 497 -8.39 15.97 5.05
N HIS A 498 -8.81 14.87 4.45
CA HIS A 498 -9.99 14.12 4.84
C HIS A 498 -9.55 13.03 5.84
N ALA A 499 -9.87 13.22 7.12
CA ALA A 499 -9.46 12.33 8.20
C ALA A 499 -10.47 11.21 8.50
N GLY A 500 -11.65 11.24 7.89
CA GLY A 500 -12.73 10.30 8.13
C GLY A 500 -12.60 8.97 7.41
N CYS A 501 -13.67 8.58 6.74
CA CYS A 501 -13.77 7.28 6.06
C CYS A 501 -13.10 7.31 4.69
N ASP A 502 -11.99 6.58 4.53
CA ASP A 502 -11.28 6.43 3.25
C ASP A 502 -11.55 5.06 2.62
N LYS A 503 -11.96 5.05 1.35
CA LYS A 503 -12.14 3.82 0.59
C LYS A 503 -10.79 3.30 0.09
N ILE A 504 -10.42 2.09 0.53
CA ILE A 504 -9.17 1.44 0.15
C ILE A 504 -9.36 0.64 -1.13
N TYR A 505 -10.27 -0.33 -1.11
CA TYR A 505 -10.55 -1.21 -2.24
C TYR A 505 -11.98 -1.79 -2.13
N VAL A 506 -12.76 -1.73 -3.20
CA VAL A 506 -14.14 -2.24 -3.33
C VAL A 506 -14.99 -1.99 -2.08
N ASP A 507 -14.99 -2.91 -1.12
CA ASP A 507 -15.76 -2.85 0.12
C ASP A 507 -14.87 -2.63 1.37
N ASN A 508 -13.56 -2.41 1.18
CA ASN A 508 -12.65 -2.11 2.27
C ASN A 508 -12.50 -0.61 2.44
N MET A 509 -12.85 -0.14 3.60
CA MET A 509 -12.72 1.24 4.02
C MET A 509 -11.91 1.31 5.31
N ASP A 510 -11.18 2.40 5.49
CA ASP A 510 -10.52 2.74 6.75
C ASP A 510 -11.23 3.94 7.37
N MET A 511 -11.42 3.90 8.67
CA MET A 511 -11.98 5.01 9.44
C MET A 511 -10.93 5.49 10.42
N LYS A 512 -10.60 6.77 10.34
CA LYS A 512 -9.64 7.42 11.24
C LYS A 512 -10.37 8.32 12.22
N ASN A 513 -9.93 8.26 13.46
CA ASN A 513 -10.34 9.20 14.49
C ASN A 513 -9.22 10.22 14.70
N HIS A 514 -9.58 11.49 14.88
CA HIS A 514 -8.66 12.56 15.26
C HIS A 514 -9.05 13.16 16.61
N ASN A 515 -8.04 13.60 17.36
CA ASN A 515 -8.22 14.25 18.66
C ASN A 515 -7.83 15.73 18.61
N VAL A 516 -7.56 16.26 17.42
CA VAL A 516 -7.08 17.63 17.19
C VAL A 516 -8.25 18.58 16.95
N LYS A 517 -8.11 19.84 17.39
CA LYS A 517 -9.13 20.89 17.28
C LYS A 517 -8.60 22.10 16.53
N GLU A 518 -9.52 22.94 16.05
CA GLU A 518 -9.19 24.23 15.44
C GLU A 518 -8.37 25.08 16.41
N GLY A 519 -7.21 25.56 15.97
CA GLY A 519 -6.26 26.35 16.74
C GLY A 519 -5.15 25.56 17.44
N ASP A 520 -5.20 24.23 17.45
CA ASP A 520 -4.14 23.41 18.03
C ASP A 520 -2.85 23.53 17.20
N ARG A 521 -1.71 23.57 17.88
CA ARG A 521 -0.39 23.49 17.25
C ARG A 521 0.09 22.06 17.28
N PHE A 522 0.72 21.65 16.21
CA PHE A 522 1.34 20.33 16.06
C PHE A 522 2.80 20.46 15.62
N ASN A 523 3.60 19.45 15.97
CA ASN A 523 4.99 19.35 15.57
C ASN A 523 5.15 18.40 14.38
N LYS A 524 6.30 18.49 13.73
CA LYS A 524 6.66 17.54 12.67
C LYS A 524 6.63 16.11 13.18
N ASP A 525 6.13 15.21 12.31
CA ASP A 525 5.95 13.78 12.58
C ASP A 525 4.93 13.45 13.70
N GLU A 526 4.22 14.45 14.23
CA GLU A 526 3.14 14.25 15.18
C GLU A 526 1.94 13.57 14.51
N THR A 527 1.29 12.67 15.24
CA THR A 527 0.12 11.95 14.74
C THR A 527 -1.13 12.80 14.86
N LEU A 528 -1.77 13.10 13.74
CA LEU A 528 -2.99 13.91 13.66
C LEU A 528 -4.26 13.07 13.67
N ALA A 529 -4.24 11.88 13.03
CA ALA A 529 -5.36 10.96 13.04
C ALA A 529 -4.87 9.52 12.92
N GLU A 530 -5.56 8.60 13.57
CA GLU A 530 -5.25 7.18 13.60
C GLU A 530 -6.47 6.34 13.21
N SER A 531 -6.22 5.25 12.48
CA SER A 531 -7.20 4.22 12.20
C SER A 531 -7.67 3.52 13.47
N LEU A 532 -8.87 2.94 13.44
CA LEU A 532 -9.38 2.10 14.52
C LEU A 532 -8.48 0.87 14.82
N PHE A 533 -7.62 0.48 13.90
CA PHE A 533 -6.59 -0.57 14.08
C PHE A 533 -5.38 -0.11 14.90
N ILE A 534 -5.27 1.14 15.23
CA ILE A 534 -4.08 1.74 15.84
C ILE A 534 -4.46 2.51 17.10
N ASP A 535 -3.55 2.52 18.05
CA ASP A 535 -3.65 3.28 19.28
C ASP A 535 -2.27 3.77 19.70
N ASP A 536 -2.05 5.06 19.61
CA ASP A 536 -0.75 5.71 19.85
C ASP A 536 0.40 4.98 19.12
N GLY A 537 0.19 4.68 17.83
CA GLY A 537 1.13 3.97 16.97
C GLY A 537 1.22 2.45 17.19
N ASN A 538 0.56 1.88 18.20
CA ASN A 538 0.52 0.44 18.42
C ASN A 538 -0.64 -0.23 17.67
N ILE A 539 -0.42 -1.44 17.18
CA ILE A 539 -1.39 -2.15 16.33
C ILE A 539 -2.37 -2.97 17.16
N LYS A 540 -3.67 -2.79 16.91
CA LYS A 540 -4.81 -3.49 17.50
C LYS A 540 -5.56 -4.27 16.43
N ILE A 541 -5.28 -5.56 16.25
CA ILE A 541 -5.95 -6.40 15.24
C ILE A 541 -6.81 -7.51 15.82
N GLY A 542 -6.98 -7.56 17.14
CA GLY A 542 -7.66 -8.68 17.81
C GLY A 542 -8.23 -8.35 19.17
N LYS A 543 -8.45 -9.41 19.95
CA LYS A 543 -8.98 -9.42 21.30
C LYS A 543 -8.15 -10.29 22.22
N ASN A 544 -8.01 -9.89 23.48
CA ASN A 544 -7.40 -10.72 24.53
C ASN A 544 -8.48 -11.61 25.16
N LEU A 545 -8.33 -12.93 25.05
CA LEU A 545 -9.33 -13.89 25.45
C LEU A 545 -8.75 -14.96 26.39
N SER A 546 -9.51 -15.37 27.41
CA SER A 546 -9.08 -16.47 28.29
C SER A 546 -9.18 -17.80 27.54
N THR A 547 -8.02 -18.41 27.29
CA THR A 547 -7.90 -19.59 26.44
C THR A 547 -7.51 -20.82 27.24
N GLY A 548 -8.27 -21.88 27.10
CA GLY A 548 -7.95 -23.21 27.63
C GLY A 548 -7.35 -24.12 26.56
N ILE A 549 -6.29 -24.85 26.94
CA ILE A 549 -5.68 -25.89 26.10
C ILE A 549 -6.10 -27.26 26.66
N GLY A 550 -7.02 -27.91 25.97
CA GLY A 550 -7.53 -29.19 26.45
C GLY A 550 -8.48 -29.85 25.45
N ILE A 551 -8.68 -31.16 25.58
CA ILE A 551 -9.68 -31.89 24.80
C ILE A 551 -11.04 -31.66 25.45
N TYR A 552 -12.03 -31.32 24.64
CA TYR A 552 -13.35 -30.98 25.13
C TYR A 552 -14.46 -31.74 24.37
N TYR A 553 -14.87 -32.89 24.85
CA TYR A 553 -15.95 -33.73 24.33
C TYR A 553 -15.91 -34.02 22.82
N GLY A 554 -14.77 -33.89 22.18
CA GLY A 554 -14.61 -34.03 20.72
C GLY A 554 -15.00 -32.82 19.88
N TYR A 555 -15.61 -31.78 20.48
CA TYR A 555 -15.97 -30.54 19.74
C TYR A 555 -14.78 -29.79 19.16
N ASN A 556 -13.60 -29.91 19.78
CA ASN A 556 -12.37 -29.30 19.31
C ASN A 556 -11.39 -30.31 18.67
N TYR A 557 -11.94 -31.30 17.97
CA TYR A 557 -11.14 -32.25 17.18
C TYR A 557 -10.42 -31.52 16.05
N GLU A 558 -9.16 -31.86 15.80
CA GLU A 558 -8.26 -31.22 14.84
C GLU A 558 -8.20 -29.68 15.06
N ASP A 559 -8.67 -28.88 14.08
CA ASP A 559 -8.69 -27.42 14.09
C ASP A 559 -10.03 -26.85 14.57
N GLY A 560 -10.90 -27.69 15.18
CA GLY A 560 -12.15 -27.22 15.80
C GLY A 560 -11.87 -26.37 17.03
N ILE A 561 -12.57 -25.25 17.16
CA ILE A 561 -12.46 -24.33 18.29
C ILE A 561 -13.83 -24.19 18.95
N VAL A 562 -13.87 -24.34 20.28
CA VAL A 562 -15.07 -24.11 21.08
C VAL A 562 -14.96 -22.71 21.67
N ILE A 563 -16.04 -21.94 21.57
CA ILE A 563 -16.13 -20.61 22.16
C ILE A 563 -17.30 -20.47 23.11
N SER A 564 -17.19 -19.55 24.07
CA SER A 564 -18.28 -19.18 24.97
C SER A 564 -19.33 -18.37 24.23
N GLU A 565 -20.60 -18.59 24.58
CA GLU A 565 -21.74 -17.84 24.07
C GLU A 565 -21.64 -16.33 24.37
N ARG A 566 -20.97 -15.96 25.46
CA ARG A 566 -20.70 -14.57 25.82
C ARG A 566 -20.00 -13.83 24.69
N LEU A 567 -19.00 -14.46 24.04
CA LEU A 567 -18.25 -13.84 22.93
C LEU A 567 -19.14 -13.52 21.72
N ALA A 568 -20.16 -14.32 21.48
CA ALA A 568 -21.12 -14.12 20.39
C ALA A 568 -22.23 -13.14 20.77
N ASN A 569 -22.84 -13.31 21.95
CA ASN A 569 -24.03 -12.55 22.38
C ASN A 569 -23.68 -11.08 22.71
N GLU A 570 -22.61 -10.86 23.48
CA GLU A 570 -22.12 -9.53 23.82
C GLU A 570 -21.36 -8.87 22.65
N GLY A 571 -21.16 -9.60 21.55
CA GLY A 571 -20.47 -9.09 20.37
C GLY A 571 -18.98 -8.82 20.56
N ILE A 572 -18.34 -9.48 21.53
CA ILE A 572 -16.90 -9.32 21.81
C ILE A 572 -16.07 -9.71 20.60
N LEU A 573 -16.39 -10.86 19.98
CA LEU A 573 -15.81 -11.32 18.72
C LEU A 573 -16.71 -10.95 17.53
N SER A 574 -17.14 -9.71 17.44
CA SER A 574 -17.81 -9.18 16.25
C SER A 574 -16.84 -8.40 15.38
N SER A 575 -17.15 -8.32 14.11
CA SER A 575 -16.34 -7.61 13.12
C SER A 575 -17.10 -6.44 12.52
N VAL A 576 -16.39 -5.37 12.23
CA VAL A 576 -16.90 -4.17 11.55
C VAL A 576 -16.69 -4.31 10.04
N HIS A 577 -17.76 -4.14 9.29
CA HIS A 577 -17.73 -4.17 7.83
C HIS A 577 -18.32 -2.90 7.27
N PHE A 578 -17.60 -2.26 6.37
CA PHE A 578 -18.07 -1.05 5.69
C PHE A 578 -18.88 -1.42 4.45
N LYS A 579 -19.84 -0.58 4.09
CA LYS A 579 -20.68 -0.75 2.91
C LYS A 579 -20.93 0.58 2.22
N ASP A 580 -20.70 0.61 0.92
CA ASP A 580 -21.05 1.72 0.05
C ASP A 580 -22.51 1.54 -0.41
N LEU A 581 -23.37 2.48 -0.05
CA LEU A 581 -24.78 2.51 -0.39
C LEU A 581 -25.10 3.64 -1.39
N SER A 582 -24.09 4.21 -2.03
CA SER A 582 -24.23 5.33 -2.96
C SER A 582 -25.08 4.97 -4.18
N PHE A 583 -25.91 5.90 -4.65
CA PHE A 583 -26.82 5.69 -5.76
C PHE A 583 -27.11 6.98 -6.55
N TYR A 584 -27.65 6.80 -7.75
CA TYR A 584 -28.09 7.91 -8.60
C TYR A 584 -29.59 8.04 -8.63
N ILE A 585 -30.06 9.28 -8.65
CA ILE A 585 -31.45 9.63 -8.89
C ILE A 585 -31.51 10.32 -10.27
N PRO A 586 -31.95 9.63 -11.32
CA PRO A 586 -32.12 10.23 -12.62
C PRO A 586 -33.12 11.37 -12.59
N SER A 587 -33.04 12.31 -13.54
CA SER A 587 -33.94 13.46 -13.63
C SER A 587 -35.44 13.12 -13.77
N ASN A 588 -35.78 11.88 -14.13
CA ASN A 588 -37.14 11.35 -14.23
C ASN A 588 -37.62 10.65 -12.95
N LYS A 589 -36.83 10.60 -11.90
CA LYS A 589 -37.21 10.06 -10.59
C LYS A 589 -37.11 11.12 -9.50
N VAL A 590 -37.89 10.95 -8.46
CA VAL A 590 -37.83 11.76 -7.24
C VAL A 590 -37.53 10.91 -6.04
N LEU A 591 -36.77 11.46 -5.11
CA LEU A 591 -36.50 10.88 -3.82
C LEU A 591 -37.74 11.09 -2.95
N LEU A 592 -38.25 10.01 -2.35
CA LEU A 592 -39.35 10.05 -1.38
C LEU A 592 -38.84 9.82 0.05
N ASN A 593 -39.66 9.23 0.90
CA ASN A 593 -39.35 8.99 2.29
C ASN A 593 -38.37 7.83 2.49
N LEU A 594 -37.65 7.83 3.60
CA LEU A 594 -36.86 6.72 4.06
C LEU A 594 -37.68 5.54 4.55
N CYS A 595 -38.77 5.77 5.27
CA CYS A 595 -39.61 4.75 5.85
C CYS A 595 -41.05 5.22 5.99
N GLU A 596 -42.00 4.31 5.78
CA GLU A 596 -43.42 4.52 6.11
C GLU A 596 -43.65 4.73 7.64
N ARG A 597 -42.64 4.39 8.47
CA ARG A 597 -42.71 4.48 9.94
C ARG A 597 -42.21 5.80 10.54
N ASN A 598 -41.53 6.66 9.80
CA ASN A 598 -41.03 7.94 10.31
C ASN A 598 -42.02 9.09 10.04
N ILE A 599 -43.27 8.87 10.31
CA ILE A 599 -44.28 9.94 10.37
C ILE A 599 -44.14 10.55 11.77
N VAL A 600 -43.50 11.71 11.86
CA VAL A 600 -43.46 12.49 13.11
C VAL A 600 -44.69 13.35 13.16
N GLU A 601 -45.57 13.10 14.11
CA GLU A 601 -46.73 13.97 14.37
C GLU A 601 -46.26 15.24 15.11
N GLU A 602 -46.95 16.34 14.88
CA GLU A 602 -46.59 17.71 15.35
C GLU A 602 -46.38 17.84 16.88
N ASN A 603 -46.70 16.80 17.68
CA ASN A 603 -46.68 16.79 19.14
C ASN A 603 -45.57 15.98 19.80
N ASP A 604 -44.56 15.45 19.04
CA ASP A 604 -43.45 14.74 19.65
C ASP A 604 -42.47 15.72 20.28
N GLN A 605 -42.37 15.66 21.61
CA GLN A 605 -41.52 16.52 22.43
C GLN A 605 -40.01 16.23 22.33
N ASP A 606 -39.61 15.19 21.61
CA ASP A 606 -38.20 14.78 21.43
C ASP A 606 -37.54 15.40 20.18
N TYR A 607 -38.03 16.56 19.74
CA TYR A 607 -37.53 17.23 18.56
C TYR A 607 -36.43 18.25 18.88
N ASP A 608 -35.18 17.82 18.82
CA ASP A 608 -33.97 18.66 18.91
C ASP A 608 -33.13 18.54 17.63
N GLY A 609 -33.75 18.49 16.49
CA GLY A 609 -33.10 18.34 15.19
C GLY A 609 -33.27 19.55 14.28
N ASP A 610 -32.20 19.90 13.56
CA ASP A 610 -32.23 20.89 12.48
C ASP A 610 -33.31 20.53 11.46
N ASP A 611 -34.29 21.40 11.26
CA ASP A 611 -35.40 21.25 10.29
C ASP A 611 -34.91 21.00 8.86
N SER A 612 -33.61 21.20 8.60
CA SER A 612 -33.00 20.96 7.30
C SER A 612 -33.01 19.50 6.84
N ASP A 613 -33.21 18.53 7.75
CA ASP A 613 -33.20 17.10 7.43
C ASP A 613 -34.56 16.55 7.01
N TYR A 614 -35.61 17.32 7.17
CA TYR A 614 -36.99 16.90 6.90
C TYR A 614 -37.64 17.68 5.76
N VAL A 615 -38.52 16.98 5.03
CA VAL A 615 -39.46 17.57 4.10
C VAL A 615 -40.83 17.62 4.78
N ILE A 616 -41.43 18.78 4.83
CA ILE A 616 -42.76 18.98 5.42
C ILE A 616 -43.79 19.04 4.30
N ILE A 617 -44.71 18.09 4.26
CA ILE A 617 -45.79 18.04 3.27
C ILE A 617 -47.10 18.30 3.97
N THR A 618 -47.87 19.28 3.45
CA THR A 618 -49.22 19.55 3.92
C THR A 618 -50.22 18.64 3.18
N GLN A 619 -50.86 17.76 3.92
CA GLN A 619 -51.94 16.89 3.39
C GLN A 619 -53.30 17.40 3.80
N TYR A 620 -54.24 17.32 2.88
CA TYR A 620 -55.68 17.63 3.13
C TYR A 620 -56.40 16.31 3.34
N LYS A 621 -57.13 16.19 4.46
CA LYS A 621 -58.06 15.09 4.67
C LYS A 621 -59.45 15.54 4.15
N GLU A 622 -60.28 14.57 3.72
CA GLU A 622 -61.66 14.80 3.29
C GLU A 622 -62.40 15.63 4.32
N GLU A 623 -63.31 16.47 3.81
CA GLU A 623 -64.17 17.33 4.60
C GLU A 623 -64.90 16.50 5.67
N ASP A 624 -64.92 16.98 6.92
CA ASP A 624 -65.76 16.44 7.94
C ASP A 624 -67.24 16.82 7.61
N ASN A 625 -68.19 16.15 8.29
CA ASN A 625 -69.62 16.38 8.02
C ASN A 625 -70.08 17.84 8.28
N GLU A 626 -69.23 18.74 8.72
CA GLU A 626 -69.44 20.15 8.96
C GLU A 626 -68.68 21.04 7.93
N GLY A 627 -68.04 20.47 6.91
CA GLY A 627 -67.38 21.25 5.84
C GLY A 627 -65.99 21.83 6.24
N ASN A 628 -65.43 21.39 7.36
CA ASN A 628 -64.11 21.82 7.77
C ASN A 628 -63.04 20.94 7.14
N VAL A 629 -62.08 21.56 6.42
CA VAL A 629 -60.93 20.90 5.83
C VAL A 629 -59.81 20.83 6.89
N ASN A 630 -59.57 19.66 7.48
CA ASN A 630 -58.50 19.44 8.41
C ASN A 630 -57.18 19.36 7.62
N ARG A 631 -56.25 20.24 7.88
CA ARG A 631 -54.90 20.26 7.31
C ARG A 631 -53.98 19.55 8.27
N TYR A 632 -53.27 18.53 7.77
CA TYR A 632 -52.20 17.81 8.52
C TYR A 632 -50.87 18.11 7.89
N LYS A 633 -49.88 18.49 8.70
CA LYS A 633 -48.48 18.58 8.27
C LYS A 633 -47.80 17.27 8.66
N ARG A 634 -47.19 16.61 7.68
CA ARG A 634 -46.38 15.41 7.91
C ARG A 634 -44.93 15.72 7.59
N LYS A 635 -44.03 15.32 8.48
CA LYS A 635 -42.57 15.45 8.29
C LYS A 635 -42.05 14.13 7.72
N TYR A 636 -41.28 14.20 6.67
CA TYR A 636 -40.69 13.05 6.01
C TYR A 636 -39.18 13.24 5.98
N LYS A 637 -38.41 12.17 6.22
CA LYS A 637 -36.95 12.14 6.17
C LYS A 637 -36.48 11.44 4.90
N PRO A 638 -36.13 12.16 3.82
CA PRO A 638 -35.82 11.57 2.52
C PRO A 638 -34.55 10.69 2.51
N LEU A 639 -33.56 11.03 3.33
CA LEU A 639 -32.31 10.30 3.47
C LEU A 639 -31.92 10.15 4.95
N PRO A 640 -31.12 9.12 5.29
CA PRO A 640 -30.59 8.96 6.64
C PRO A 640 -29.58 10.08 6.95
N ARG A 641 -29.37 10.36 8.23
CA ARG A 641 -28.31 11.21 8.74
C ARG A 641 -27.09 10.39 9.09
N ARG A 642 -25.95 11.05 9.30
CA ARG A 642 -24.81 10.49 10.02
C ARG A 642 -25.31 9.96 11.38
N ASP A 643 -24.80 8.78 11.74
CA ASP A 643 -25.14 8.05 12.97
C ASP A 643 -26.51 7.40 13.05
N ASP A 644 -27.38 7.57 12.07
CA ASP A 644 -28.65 6.82 12.01
C ASP A 644 -28.41 5.32 11.81
N TRP A 645 -29.19 4.51 12.49
CA TRP A 645 -29.26 3.09 12.27
C TRP A 645 -30.40 2.73 11.32
N ILE A 646 -30.08 1.93 10.30
CA ILE A 646 -31.08 1.38 9.38
C ILE A 646 -31.21 -0.10 9.66
N GLU A 647 -32.42 -0.55 9.99
CA GLU A 647 -32.70 -1.95 10.32
C GLU A 647 -32.71 -2.84 9.07
N VAL A 648 -32.53 -4.15 9.28
CA VAL A 648 -32.63 -5.15 8.21
C VAL A 648 -34.01 -5.11 7.57
N GLY A 649 -34.04 -5.06 6.23
CA GLY A 649 -35.27 -4.96 5.47
C GLY A 649 -35.88 -3.56 5.38
N ALA A 650 -35.33 -2.57 6.10
CA ALA A 650 -35.74 -1.18 5.97
C ALA A 650 -35.13 -0.54 4.73
N SER A 651 -35.87 0.38 4.12
CA SER A 651 -35.40 1.14 2.97
C SER A 651 -34.56 2.33 3.43
N TYR A 652 -33.38 2.52 2.81
CA TYR A 652 -32.54 3.71 3.02
C TYR A 652 -32.83 4.82 2.01
N ALA A 653 -33.49 4.50 0.92
CA ALA A 653 -34.06 5.45 -0.01
C ALA A 653 -35.26 4.81 -0.75
N ILE A 654 -36.22 5.62 -1.11
CA ILE A 654 -37.38 5.24 -1.93
C ILE A 654 -37.45 6.18 -3.11
N LEU A 655 -37.35 5.65 -4.31
CA LEU A 655 -37.40 6.41 -5.55
C LEU A 655 -38.73 6.19 -6.26
N LYS A 656 -39.37 7.26 -6.66
CA LYS A 656 -40.61 7.21 -7.43
C LYS A 656 -40.38 7.82 -8.83
N ARG A 657 -40.86 7.14 -9.83
CA ARG A 657 -40.85 7.65 -11.22
C ARG A 657 -41.84 8.81 -11.37
N ILE A 658 -41.38 9.91 -11.99
CA ILE A 658 -42.25 11.03 -12.30
C ILE A 658 -43.09 10.63 -13.49
N PRO A 659 -44.45 10.73 -13.44
CA PRO A 659 -45.30 10.40 -14.58
C PRO A 659 -45.05 11.36 -15.75
N ILE A 660 -44.72 10.82 -16.91
CA ILE A 660 -44.61 11.59 -18.14
C ILE A 660 -46.06 11.89 -18.57
N LYS A 661 -46.41 13.16 -18.60
CA LYS A 661 -47.70 13.63 -19.12
C LYS A 661 -47.69 13.61 -20.67
N ASP A 662 -47.70 12.45 -21.28
CA ASP A 662 -48.09 12.35 -22.69
C ASP A 662 -48.62 10.94 -22.97
N ASP A 663 -49.86 10.89 -23.37
CA ASP A 663 -50.62 9.78 -23.94
C ASP A 663 -50.83 8.50 -23.13
N LEU A 664 -52.15 8.27 -22.92
CA LEU A 664 -52.78 7.03 -22.47
C LEU A 664 -52.62 6.66 -20.97
N ASN A 665 -53.55 7.09 -20.19
CA ASN A 665 -54.28 6.53 -19.02
C ASN A 665 -53.72 5.30 -18.26
N ILE A 666 -52.42 5.07 -18.23
CA ILE A 666 -51.81 4.04 -17.40
C ILE A 666 -50.68 4.70 -16.58
N VAL A 667 -51.04 5.19 -15.42
CA VAL A 667 -50.04 5.63 -14.42
C VAL A 667 -49.56 4.36 -13.68
N PHE A 668 -48.53 3.72 -14.20
CA PHE A 668 -47.72 2.80 -13.39
C PHE A 668 -46.85 3.66 -12.48
N GLU A 669 -47.21 3.78 -11.22
CA GLU A 669 -46.34 4.31 -10.16
C GLU A 669 -45.33 3.23 -9.80
N GLU A 670 -44.20 3.21 -10.49
CA GLU A 670 -43.07 2.37 -10.09
C GLU A 670 -42.33 3.04 -8.91
N GLU A 671 -42.44 2.46 -7.75
CA GLU A 671 -41.60 2.78 -6.60
C GLU A 671 -40.42 1.78 -6.56
N GLU A 672 -39.20 2.31 -6.52
CA GLU A 672 -38.00 1.54 -6.29
C GLU A 672 -37.56 1.74 -4.85
N LYS A 673 -37.56 0.65 -4.07
CA LYS A 673 -37.10 0.67 -2.66
C LYS A 673 -35.68 0.16 -2.60
N LEU A 674 -34.74 1.00 -2.16
CA LEU A 674 -33.38 0.60 -1.86
C LEU A 674 -33.31 0.09 -0.42
N ILE A 675 -33.22 -1.24 -0.27
CA ILE A 675 -33.39 -1.94 1.01
C ILE A 675 -32.02 -2.37 1.56
N CYS A 676 -31.84 -2.23 2.89
CA CYS A 676 -30.70 -2.78 3.58
C CYS A 676 -30.89 -4.27 3.89
N ASP A 677 -29.92 -5.07 3.51
CA ASP A 677 -29.80 -6.50 3.84
C ASP A 677 -29.16 -6.75 5.23
N LYS A 678 -28.57 -5.74 5.82
CA LYS A 678 -27.93 -5.73 7.14
C LYS A 678 -28.38 -4.52 7.95
N LYS A 679 -28.23 -4.58 9.28
CA LYS A 679 -28.40 -3.42 10.15
C LYS A 679 -27.17 -2.52 9.99
N ILE A 680 -27.33 -1.34 9.40
CA ILE A 680 -26.23 -0.43 9.01
C ILE A 680 -26.33 0.87 9.79
N ARG A 681 -25.20 1.33 10.33
CA ARG A 681 -25.03 2.69 10.85
C ARG A 681 -24.42 3.56 9.76
N ILE A 682 -25.01 4.72 9.52
CA ILE A 682 -24.57 5.64 8.49
C ILE A 682 -23.38 6.47 9.01
N LEU A 683 -22.33 6.55 8.19
CA LEU A 683 -21.14 7.37 8.46
C LEU A 683 -21.19 8.69 7.71
N GLU A 684 -21.58 8.66 6.42
CA GLU A 684 -21.59 9.82 5.55
C GLU A 684 -22.83 9.81 4.68
N CYS A 685 -23.42 11.00 4.45
CA CYS A 685 -24.52 11.20 3.52
C CYS A 685 -24.38 12.56 2.84
N ASN A 686 -23.84 12.58 1.61
CA ASN A 686 -23.61 13.76 0.82
C ASN A 686 -24.46 13.74 -0.46
N ILE A 687 -24.98 14.88 -0.87
CA ILE A 687 -25.82 15.03 -2.06
C ILE A 687 -25.14 15.95 -3.06
N TYR A 688 -24.98 15.49 -4.28
CA TYR A 688 -24.44 16.24 -5.42
C TYR A 688 -25.49 16.39 -6.51
N VAL A 689 -25.87 17.63 -6.82
CA VAL A 689 -26.98 17.92 -7.72
C VAL A 689 -26.47 18.59 -8.98
N ASN A 690 -26.69 17.97 -10.14
CA ASN A 690 -26.45 18.57 -11.44
C ASN A 690 -27.75 19.08 -12.08
N ASP A 691 -28.75 18.25 -12.13
CA ASP A 691 -30.05 18.56 -12.69
C ASP A 691 -31.18 17.88 -11.89
N TYR A 692 -32.30 18.47 -11.83
CA TYR A 692 -33.53 17.86 -11.27
C TYR A 692 -34.74 18.28 -12.13
N SER A 693 -35.76 17.45 -12.13
CA SER A 693 -36.95 17.73 -12.87
C SER A 693 -37.81 18.82 -12.23
N ASP A 694 -38.34 19.74 -13.02
CA ASP A 694 -39.34 20.73 -12.58
C ASP A 694 -40.64 20.11 -12.10
N LYS A 695 -40.84 18.83 -12.37
CA LYS A 695 -42.03 18.06 -11.94
C LYS A 695 -41.90 17.51 -10.49
N ILE A 696 -40.75 17.70 -9.84
CA ILE A 696 -40.58 17.33 -8.44
C ILE A 696 -41.46 18.24 -7.58
N PRO A 697 -42.16 17.72 -6.55
CA PRO A 697 -42.92 18.56 -5.59
C PRO A 697 -42.04 19.65 -5.00
N GLU A 698 -42.58 20.84 -4.80
CA GLU A 698 -41.82 22.03 -4.40
C GLU A 698 -41.10 21.84 -3.08
N GLU A 699 -41.69 21.11 -2.13
CA GLU A 699 -41.14 20.85 -0.82
C GLU A 699 -39.84 19.99 -0.93
N TYR A 700 -39.84 18.94 -1.76
CA TYR A 700 -38.65 18.12 -2.01
C TYR A 700 -37.59 18.88 -2.78
N ARG A 701 -38.02 19.71 -3.76
CA ARG A 701 -37.11 20.57 -4.52
C ARG A 701 -36.37 21.53 -3.58
N ASN A 702 -37.10 22.23 -2.70
CA ASN A 702 -36.54 23.17 -1.75
C ASN A 702 -35.60 22.49 -0.78
N TRP A 703 -35.92 21.28 -0.31
CA TRP A 703 -35.06 20.49 0.55
C TRP A 703 -33.77 20.09 -0.17
N ILE A 704 -33.82 19.57 -1.41
CA ILE A 704 -32.66 19.21 -2.23
C ILE A 704 -31.76 20.42 -2.46
N ILE A 705 -32.33 21.57 -2.81
CA ILE A 705 -31.59 22.82 -3.03
C ILE A 705 -30.90 23.23 -1.73
N LYS A 706 -31.61 23.23 -0.61
CA LYS A 706 -31.07 23.61 0.70
C LYS A 706 -29.91 22.72 1.12
N LYS A 707 -30.02 21.40 0.91
CA LYS A 707 -28.92 20.44 1.18
C LYS A 707 -27.70 20.69 0.29
N ASN A 708 -27.90 20.88 -0.99
CA ASN A 708 -26.82 21.17 -1.93
C ASN A 708 -26.17 22.56 -1.66
N GLU A 709 -26.96 23.56 -1.24
CA GLU A 709 -26.44 24.86 -0.84
C GLU A 709 -25.63 24.78 0.44
N LYS A 710 -26.08 24.01 1.44
CA LYS A 710 -25.29 23.78 2.67
C LYS A 710 -23.92 23.22 2.33
N GLN A 711 -23.85 22.25 1.44
CA GLN A 711 -22.58 21.68 0.99
C GLN A 711 -21.72 22.66 0.21
N LYS A 712 -22.32 23.39 -0.76
CA LYS A 712 -21.60 24.44 -1.51
C LYS A 712 -21.08 25.55 -0.60
N ASN A 713 -21.86 25.98 0.38
CA ASN A 713 -21.44 26.99 1.35
C ASN A 713 -20.26 26.51 2.21
N ARG A 714 -20.26 25.24 2.61
CA ARG A 714 -19.13 24.62 3.29
C ARG A 714 -17.87 24.61 2.42
N GLU A 715 -17.96 24.16 1.18
CA GLU A 715 -16.85 24.19 0.23
C GLU A 715 -16.32 25.61 0.01
N GLU A 716 -17.20 26.60 -0.15
CA GLU A 716 -16.78 28.01 -0.29
C GLU A 716 -16.13 28.56 1.00
N LYS A 717 -16.56 28.11 2.18
CA LYS A 717 -15.89 28.44 3.46
C LYS A 717 -14.46 27.92 3.45
N ILE A 718 -14.24 26.64 3.11
CA ILE A 718 -12.92 26.02 3.01
C ILE A 718 -12.05 26.75 1.98
N LYS A 719 -12.60 27.00 0.77
CA LYS A 719 -11.91 27.77 -0.28
C LYS A 719 -11.57 29.19 0.19
N GLY A 720 -12.45 29.83 0.98
CA GLY A 720 -12.23 31.13 1.59
C GLY A 720 -11.04 31.12 2.56
N ILE A 721 -10.94 30.12 3.44
CA ILE A 721 -9.82 29.95 4.38
C ILE A 721 -8.49 29.79 3.61
N VAL A 722 -8.47 28.97 2.56
CA VAL A 722 -7.29 28.77 1.72
C VAL A 722 -6.87 30.07 1.02
N ARG A 723 -7.83 30.83 0.46
CA ARG A 723 -7.57 32.12 -0.22
C ARG A 723 -7.04 33.19 0.73
N GLN A 724 -7.47 33.18 1.98
CA GLN A 724 -7.02 34.18 2.98
C GLN A 724 -5.60 33.92 3.49
N ASN A 725 -5.15 32.69 3.45
CA ASN A 725 -3.89 32.24 4.05
C ASN A 725 -2.74 32.01 3.04
N LEU A 726 -3.03 32.04 1.73
CA LEU A 726 -2.04 31.76 0.68
C LEU A 726 -2.09 32.82 -0.44
N PRO A 727 -0.96 33.01 -1.17
CA PRO A 727 -0.93 33.78 -2.42
C PRO A 727 -1.91 33.22 -3.46
N GLU A 728 -2.51 34.08 -4.28
CA GLU A 728 -3.59 33.73 -5.21
C GLU A 728 -3.26 32.52 -6.12
N LYS A 729 -1.99 32.43 -6.58
CA LYS A 729 -1.55 31.34 -7.46
C LYS A 729 -1.53 29.99 -6.75
N GLU A 730 -1.04 29.96 -5.52
CA GLU A 730 -0.96 28.76 -4.68
C GLU A 730 -2.33 28.36 -4.17
N ALA A 731 -3.13 29.31 -3.72
CA ALA A 731 -4.51 29.09 -3.30
C ALA A 731 -5.35 28.47 -4.44
N LYS A 732 -5.23 28.97 -5.69
CA LYS A 732 -5.90 28.39 -6.85
C LYS A 732 -5.44 26.95 -7.11
N LYS A 733 -4.15 26.64 -6.90
CA LYS A 733 -3.62 25.30 -7.07
C LYS A 733 -4.26 24.34 -6.07
N ILE A 734 -4.18 24.63 -4.78
CA ILE A 734 -4.73 23.78 -3.71
C ILE A 734 -6.24 23.59 -3.86
N ILE A 735 -6.98 24.65 -4.19
CA ILE A 735 -8.42 24.58 -4.43
C ILE A 735 -8.71 23.66 -5.62
N ASN A 736 -7.98 23.78 -6.72
CA ASN A 736 -8.17 22.93 -7.87
C ASN A 736 -7.84 21.46 -7.58
N ASP A 737 -6.83 21.20 -6.78
CA ASP A 737 -6.41 19.84 -6.43
C ASP A 737 -7.43 19.13 -5.52
N ASN A 738 -8.12 19.89 -4.66
CA ASN A 738 -9.07 19.31 -3.70
C ASN A 738 -10.55 19.41 -4.14
N PHE A 739 -10.92 20.36 -5.03
CA PHE A 739 -12.31 20.64 -5.41
C PHE A 739 -12.55 20.60 -6.93
N SER A 740 -11.78 19.83 -7.68
CA SER A 740 -11.84 19.79 -9.14
C SER A 740 -12.81 18.74 -9.71
N TYR A 741 -13.75 18.26 -8.90
CA TYR A 741 -14.86 17.41 -9.34
C TYR A 741 -15.99 18.20 -10.04
N PHE A 742 -15.75 19.46 -10.36
CA PHE A 742 -16.61 20.28 -11.23
C PHE A 742 -16.07 20.33 -12.66
N ASP A 743 -16.97 20.39 -13.61
CA ASP A 743 -16.60 20.71 -15.00
C ASP A 743 -16.43 22.22 -15.22
N SER A 744 -16.14 22.61 -16.47
CA SER A 744 -16.03 24.02 -16.87
C SER A 744 -17.33 24.82 -16.71
N GLU A 745 -18.47 24.13 -16.59
CA GLU A 745 -19.80 24.71 -16.41
C GLU A 745 -20.24 24.70 -14.94
N GLY A 746 -19.39 24.21 -14.03
CA GLY A 746 -19.67 24.13 -12.59
C GLY A 746 -20.59 22.97 -12.20
N LYS A 747 -20.70 21.94 -13.06
CA LYS A 747 -21.45 20.71 -12.77
C LYS A 747 -20.54 19.60 -12.24
N TYR A 748 -21.06 18.79 -11.34
CA TYR A 748 -20.33 17.67 -10.75
C TYR A 748 -20.09 16.55 -11.75
N LYS A 749 -18.93 15.91 -11.63
CA LYS A 749 -18.57 14.68 -12.34
C LYS A 749 -18.36 13.55 -11.35
N ASN A 750 -18.75 12.34 -11.74
CA ASN A 750 -18.40 11.13 -11.02
C ASN A 750 -17.72 10.14 -11.96
N LYS A 751 -16.57 9.59 -11.58
CA LYS A 751 -15.75 8.70 -12.41
C LYS A 751 -15.44 9.24 -13.82
N GLY A 752 -15.26 10.57 -13.91
CA GLY A 752 -14.88 11.23 -15.15
C GLY A 752 -16.02 11.60 -16.07
N GLU A 753 -17.20 11.16 -15.75
CA GLU A 753 -18.38 11.43 -16.56
C GLU A 753 -19.33 12.35 -15.81
N ARG A 754 -19.87 13.33 -16.52
CA ARG A 754 -20.99 14.15 -16.04
C ARG A 754 -22.21 13.25 -15.91
N PHE A 755 -22.89 13.30 -14.80
CA PHE A 755 -24.13 12.58 -14.58
C PHE A 755 -25.33 13.54 -14.66
N ASP A 756 -26.46 13.01 -15.08
CA ASP A 756 -27.74 13.71 -15.05
C ASP A 756 -28.46 13.39 -13.73
N GLY A 757 -29.08 14.43 -13.14
CA GLY A 757 -29.85 14.25 -11.91
C GLY A 757 -29.00 14.43 -10.65
N ILE A 758 -29.21 13.58 -9.66
CA ILE A 758 -28.64 13.69 -8.33
C ILE A 758 -27.82 12.44 -8.03
N PHE A 759 -26.60 12.64 -7.53
CA PHE A 759 -25.79 11.57 -6.95
C PHE A 759 -25.82 11.68 -5.43
N VAL A 760 -26.25 10.61 -4.77
CA VAL A 760 -26.23 10.48 -3.31
C VAL A 760 -25.05 9.60 -2.93
N HIS A 761 -24.05 10.20 -2.28
CA HIS A 761 -22.92 9.47 -1.70
C HIS A 761 -23.29 9.07 -0.27
N LEU A 762 -23.49 7.78 -0.06
CA LEU A 762 -23.95 7.22 1.20
C LEU A 762 -23.05 6.05 1.61
N THR A 763 -22.37 6.20 2.73
CA THR A 763 -21.52 5.15 3.29
C THR A 763 -21.96 4.79 4.70
N GLY A 764 -21.77 3.55 5.08
CA GLY A 764 -22.11 3.08 6.40
C GLY A 764 -21.32 1.83 6.79
N TYR A 765 -21.49 1.39 8.02
CA TYR A 765 -20.92 0.13 8.50
C TYR A 765 -21.96 -0.71 9.23
N TYR A 766 -21.72 -2.03 9.22
CA TYR A 766 -22.48 -2.97 10.01
C TYR A 766 -21.56 -3.85 10.85
N ILE A 767 -22.08 -4.32 11.97
CA ILE A 767 -21.37 -5.22 12.87
C ILE A 767 -21.89 -6.63 12.62
N ARG A 768 -20.98 -7.55 12.26
CA ARG A 768 -21.29 -8.96 12.12
C ARG A 768 -20.84 -9.71 13.38
N LYS A 769 -21.77 -10.39 14.02
CA LYS A 769 -21.47 -11.30 15.13
C LYS A 769 -20.80 -12.56 14.60
N ILE A 770 -20.01 -13.18 15.46
CA ILE A 770 -19.35 -14.44 15.15
C ILE A 770 -20.35 -15.60 15.18
N GLU A 771 -20.18 -16.56 14.26
CA GLU A 771 -21.05 -17.70 14.06
C GLU A 771 -20.26 -19.02 13.96
N VAL A 772 -20.94 -20.16 14.15
CA VAL A 772 -20.35 -21.48 13.87
C VAL A 772 -19.96 -21.56 12.40
N GLY A 773 -18.73 -22.02 12.13
CA GLY A 773 -18.14 -22.07 10.80
C GLY A 773 -17.21 -20.91 10.48
N ASP A 774 -17.22 -19.83 11.26
CA ASP A 774 -16.25 -18.74 11.11
C ASP A 774 -14.85 -19.21 11.51
N LYS A 775 -13.83 -18.58 10.93
CA LYS A 775 -12.42 -18.89 11.20
C LYS A 775 -11.81 -17.86 12.11
N ILE A 776 -11.13 -18.31 13.14
CA ILE A 776 -10.32 -17.49 14.03
C ILE A 776 -8.90 -18.03 14.10
N GLY A 777 -7.96 -17.19 14.51
CA GLY A 777 -6.55 -17.58 14.63
C GLY A 777 -5.78 -16.68 15.58
N ASN A 778 -4.54 -17.08 15.89
CA ASN A 778 -3.62 -16.32 16.70
C ASN A 778 -2.37 -15.89 15.90
N ARG A 779 -1.45 -15.17 16.55
CA ARG A 779 -0.21 -14.68 15.94
C ARG A 779 0.89 -15.74 15.74
N HIS A 780 0.61 -17.02 16.06
CA HIS A 780 1.54 -18.16 15.95
C HIS A 780 1.13 -19.15 14.86
N GLY A 781 0.30 -18.72 13.91
CA GLY A 781 -0.14 -19.56 12.80
C GLY A 781 -1.12 -20.68 13.21
N ASN A 782 -1.71 -20.60 14.40
CA ASN A 782 -2.78 -21.48 14.81
C ASN A 782 -4.12 -20.92 14.33
N LYS A 783 -4.77 -21.61 13.39
CA LYS A 783 -6.01 -21.21 12.73
C LYS A 783 -7.01 -22.34 12.87
N GLY A 784 -8.22 -22.03 13.31
CA GLY A 784 -9.27 -23.02 13.44
C GLY A 784 -10.64 -22.49 13.06
N VAL A 785 -11.59 -23.42 12.95
CA VAL A 785 -13.01 -23.15 12.66
C VAL A 785 -13.80 -23.28 13.93
N ILE A 786 -14.69 -22.32 14.19
CA ILE A 786 -15.61 -22.42 15.32
C ILE A 786 -16.55 -23.59 15.08
N SER A 787 -16.39 -24.62 15.87
CA SER A 787 -17.17 -25.85 15.81
C SER A 787 -18.43 -25.82 16.70
N ALA A 788 -18.34 -25.12 17.83
CA ALA A 788 -19.43 -24.98 18.77
C ALA A 788 -19.37 -23.66 19.54
N ILE A 789 -20.55 -23.11 19.82
CA ILE A 789 -20.76 -21.96 20.72
C ILE A 789 -21.56 -22.53 21.92
N LEU A 790 -20.99 -22.47 23.11
CA LEU A 790 -21.55 -23.09 24.31
C LEU A 790 -21.91 -22.02 25.35
N GLY A 791 -23.00 -22.26 26.06
CA GLY A 791 -23.38 -21.42 27.20
C GLY A 791 -22.29 -21.40 28.28
N GLU A 792 -22.19 -20.32 29.03
CA GLU A 792 -21.18 -20.14 30.08
C GLU A 792 -21.21 -21.24 31.14
N ASP A 793 -22.39 -21.77 31.41
CA ASP A 793 -22.63 -22.90 32.34
C ASP A 793 -21.96 -24.19 31.87
N LYS A 794 -21.68 -24.31 30.57
CA LYS A 794 -21.02 -25.47 29.95
C LYS A 794 -19.53 -25.24 29.68
N MET A 795 -19.06 -24.04 29.86
CA MET A 795 -17.63 -23.74 29.71
C MET A 795 -16.87 -24.11 31.01
N PRO A 796 -15.61 -24.57 30.89
CA PRO A 796 -14.77 -24.76 32.05
C PRO A 796 -14.55 -23.44 32.80
N ILE A 797 -14.57 -23.52 34.13
CA ILE A 797 -14.49 -22.35 35.00
C ILE A 797 -13.13 -22.30 35.69
N LEU A 798 -12.50 -21.16 35.68
CA LEU A 798 -11.26 -20.85 36.36
C LEU A 798 -11.49 -20.76 37.89
N PRO A 799 -10.45 -20.92 38.75
CA PRO A 799 -10.59 -20.80 40.20
C PRO A 799 -11.15 -19.45 40.68
N ASN A 800 -10.99 -18.40 39.90
CA ASN A 800 -11.56 -17.07 40.17
C ASN A 800 -13.08 -16.96 39.82
N GLY A 801 -13.71 -18.05 39.37
CA GLY A 801 -15.09 -18.07 38.98
C GLY A 801 -15.43 -17.61 37.57
N ARG A 802 -14.41 -17.20 36.75
CA ARG A 802 -14.61 -16.80 35.38
C ARG A 802 -14.64 -18.01 34.43
N PRO A 803 -15.62 -18.15 33.54
CA PRO A 803 -15.61 -19.17 32.51
C PRO A 803 -14.51 -18.87 31.47
N LEU A 804 -13.97 -19.92 30.83
CA LEU A 804 -13.06 -19.75 29.69
C LEU A 804 -13.82 -19.21 28.49
N ASP A 805 -13.14 -18.37 27.73
CA ASP A 805 -13.66 -17.80 26.48
C ASP A 805 -13.52 -18.78 25.31
N ILE A 806 -12.36 -19.45 25.23
CA ILE A 806 -11.98 -20.32 24.10
C ILE A 806 -11.33 -21.61 24.61
N ILE A 807 -11.59 -22.71 23.92
CA ILE A 807 -10.90 -23.99 24.14
C ILE A 807 -10.34 -24.49 22.83
N ILE A 808 -9.02 -24.74 22.82
CA ILE A 808 -8.27 -25.25 21.67
C ILE A 808 -7.68 -26.63 21.94
N ASN A 809 -7.44 -27.37 20.84
CA ASN A 809 -6.90 -28.73 20.92
C ASN A 809 -5.39 -28.72 21.24
N PRO A 810 -4.93 -29.42 22.28
CA PRO A 810 -3.52 -29.51 22.63
C PRO A 810 -2.67 -30.23 21.58
N LEU A 811 -3.22 -31.18 20.85
CA LEU A 811 -2.49 -31.96 19.84
C LEU A 811 -2.03 -31.08 18.67
N GLY A 812 -2.81 -30.06 18.33
CA GLY A 812 -2.43 -29.08 17.29
C GLY A 812 -1.15 -28.33 17.61
N ILE A 813 -0.89 -28.04 18.87
CA ILE A 813 0.32 -27.30 19.31
C ILE A 813 1.57 -28.15 19.14
N PHE A 814 1.53 -29.39 19.63
CA PHE A 814 2.70 -30.28 19.56
C PHE A 814 3.00 -30.74 18.12
N SER A 815 1.98 -31.08 17.33
CA SER A 815 2.17 -31.56 15.97
C SER A 815 2.68 -30.44 15.04
N ARG A 816 2.43 -29.19 15.35
CA ARG A 816 2.77 -28.02 14.54
C ARG A 816 3.97 -27.23 15.06
N MET A 817 4.47 -27.60 16.25
CA MET A 817 5.66 -27.02 16.85
C MET A 817 5.62 -25.48 17.02
N ASN A 818 4.41 -24.89 17.12
CA ASN A 818 4.24 -23.45 17.39
C ASN A 818 4.14 -23.21 18.91
N ILE A 819 5.25 -23.42 19.59
CA ILE A 819 5.34 -23.38 21.04
C ILE A 819 5.26 -21.95 21.59
N GLY A 820 5.61 -20.93 20.78
CA GLY A 820 5.53 -19.52 21.14
C GLY A 820 4.16 -19.11 21.69
N GLN A 821 3.06 -19.70 21.16
CA GLN A 821 1.72 -19.45 21.70
C GLN A 821 1.56 -19.89 23.17
N SER A 822 2.30 -20.92 23.61
CA SER A 822 2.25 -21.37 25.02
C SER A 822 2.99 -20.39 25.93
N PHE A 823 4.11 -19.84 25.46
CA PHE A 823 4.82 -18.76 26.18
C PHE A 823 3.96 -17.50 26.28
N GLU A 824 3.35 -17.09 25.17
CA GLU A 824 2.43 -15.94 25.15
C GLU A 824 1.28 -16.14 26.15
N LEU A 825 0.65 -17.30 26.16
CA LEU A 825 -0.45 -17.63 27.07
C LEU A 825 -0.04 -17.51 28.54
N HIS A 826 1.08 -18.13 28.92
CA HIS A 826 1.55 -18.13 30.32
C HIS A 826 1.95 -16.73 30.80
N LEU A 827 2.68 -15.98 29.97
CA LEU A 827 3.10 -14.63 30.33
C LEU A 827 1.94 -13.65 30.36
N SER A 828 0.95 -13.82 29.46
CA SER A 828 -0.30 -13.03 29.48
C SER A 828 -1.13 -13.30 30.72
N MET A 829 -1.18 -14.55 31.20
CA MET A 829 -1.84 -14.88 32.47
C MET A 829 -1.14 -14.22 33.65
N SER A 830 0.20 -14.31 33.70
CA SER A 830 1.01 -13.65 34.72
C SER A 830 0.76 -12.13 34.74
N LEU A 831 0.66 -11.49 33.56
CA LEU A 831 0.31 -10.07 33.44
C LEU A 831 -1.10 -9.77 33.94
N THR A 832 -2.08 -10.64 33.66
CA THR A 832 -3.45 -10.46 34.14
C THR A 832 -3.50 -10.49 35.66
N ASP A 833 -2.84 -11.47 36.30
CA ASP A 833 -2.74 -11.55 37.75
C ASP A 833 -1.97 -10.35 38.33
N LEU A 834 -0.93 -9.85 37.64
CA LEU A 834 -0.22 -8.62 38.00
C LEU A 834 -1.15 -7.40 37.97
N LYS A 835 -1.95 -7.24 36.92
CA LYS A 835 -2.93 -6.17 36.81
C LYS A 835 -3.96 -6.21 37.94
N ASP A 836 -4.48 -7.37 38.29
CA ASP A 836 -5.43 -7.55 39.39
C ASP A 836 -4.78 -7.22 40.77
N GLN A 837 -3.50 -7.57 40.95
CA GLN A 837 -2.76 -7.23 42.15
C GLN A 837 -2.49 -5.72 42.25
N LEU A 838 -2.11 -5.07 41.12
CA LEU A 838 -1.92 -3.62 41.06
C LEU A 838 -3.22 -2.85 41.39
N ARG A 839 -4.37 -3.29 40.85
CA ARG A 839 -5.68 -2.73 41.20
C ARG A 839 -6.00 -2.90 42.68
N SER A 840 -5.72 -4.08 43.25
CA SER A 840 -5.92 -4.32 44.66
C SER A 840 -5.05 -3.39 45.53
N ILE A 841 -3.82 -3.13 45.12
CA ILE A 841 -2.90 -2.20 45.78
C ILE A 841 -3.39 -0.73 45.64
N LEU A 842 -3.88 -0.36 44.46
CA LEU A 842 -4.43 0.97 44.15
C LEU A 842 -5.65 1.28 45.04
N TYR A 843 -6.59 0.35 45.16
CA TYR A 843 -7.80 0.50 45.98
C TYR A 843 -7.52 0.44 47.49
N CYS A 844 -6.37 -0.10 47.92
CA CYS A 844 -5.91 -0.05 49.31
C CYS A 844 -5.15 1.22 49.65
N GLU A 845 -5.10 2.24 48.75
CA GLU A 845 -4.41 3.51 48.93
C GLU A 845 -2.92 3.38 49.30
N ILE A 846 -2.26 2.34 48.84
CA ILE A 846 -0.83 2.15 49.03
C ILE A 846 -0.06 3.13 48.10
N SER A 847 1.13 3.59 48.55
CA SER A 847 1.89 4.63 47.87
C SER A 847 2.23 4.23 46.41
N GLN A 848 2.12 5.18 45.50
CA GLN A 848 2.55 5.07 44.10
C GLN A 848 3.98 4.50 43.95
N GLN A 849 4.88 4.88 44.84
CA GLN A 849 6.27 4.42 44.89
C GLN A 849 6.39 2.87 45.02
N LYS A 850 5.56 2.28 45.87
CA LYS A 850 5.58 0.82 46.08
C LYS A 850 4.98 0.10 44.85
N MET A 851 3.97 0.66 44.22
CA MET A 851 3.41 0.11 42.96
C MET A 851 4.46 0.15 41.86
N LYS A 852 5.15 1.27 41.69
CA LYS A 852 6.24 1.41 40.69
C LYS A 852 7.37 0.42 40.95
N GLU A 853 7.79 0.26 42.20
CA GLU A 853 8.81 -0.72 42.57
C GLU A 853 8.37 -2.17 42.31
N TYR A 854 7.11 -2.50 42.64
CA TYR A 854 6.57 -3.82 42.42
C TYR A 854 6.54 -4.16 40.91
N LEU A 855 6.08 -3.23 40.09
CA LEU A 855 6.02 -3.36 38.64
C LEU A 855 7.44 -3.48 38.05
N LEU A 856 8.37 -2.63 38.48
CA LEU A 856 9.74 -2.64 38.01
C LEU A 856 10.45 -3.96 38.30
N ASN A 857 10.23 -4.54 39.48
CA ASN A 857 10.82 -5.85 39.85
C ASN A 857 10.28 -6.96 38.94
N TYR A 858 9.01 -6.91 38.57
CA TYR A 858 8.46 -7.82 37.57
C TYR A 858 9.14 -7.67 36.19
N ILE A 859 9.30 -6.42 35.71
CA ILE A 859 9.98 -6.15 34.43
C ILE A 859 11.44 -6.66 34.45
N LYS A 860 12.17 -6.51 35.58
CA LYS A 860 13.54 -7.05 35.73
C LYS A 860 13.61 -8.56 35.53
N ILE A 861 12.58 -9.30 35.97
CA ILE A 861 12.50 -10.76 35.78
C ILE A 861 12.33 -11.10 34.31
N ILE A 862 11.40 -10.43 33.64
CA ILE A 862 11.04 -10.77 32.25
C ILE A 862 11.97 -10.16 31.19
N ASP A 863 12.78 -9.17 31.55
CA ASP A 863 13.69 -8.56 30.59
C ASP A 863 14.85 -9.51 30.24
N ASN A 864 14.84 -10.00 29.00
CA ASN A 864 15.93 -10.80 28.42
C ASN A 864 16.64 -10.04 27.28
N THR A 865 16.34 -8.76 27.10
CA THR A 865 16.90 -7.95 26.03
C THR A 865 18.39 -7.68 26.24
N LYS A 866 19.13 -7.56 25.13
CA LYS A 866 20.53 -7.16 25.12
C LYS A 866 20.68 -5.78 25.77
N ASP A 867 21.69 -5.61 26.62
CA ASP A 867 21.93 -4.36 27.35
C ASP A 867 20.78 -3.88 28.25
N LYS A 868 19.76 -4.71 28.47
CA LYS A 868 18.59 -4.41 29.29
C LYS A 868 17.88 -3.14 28.86
N TRP A 869 17.73 -2.95 27.53
CA TRP A 869 17.14 -1.74 26.97
C TRP A 869 15.66 -1.58 27.34
N TYR A 870 14.91 -2.68 27.45
CA TYR A 870 13.51 -2.64 27.83
C TYR A 870 13.34 -2.15 29.26
N GLN A 871 14.08 -2.71 30.22
CA GLN A 871 14.09 -2.26 31.61
C GLN A 871 14.45 -0.77 31.72
N LYS A 872 15.50 -0.32 31.02
CA LYS A 872 15.95 1.07 31.05
C LYS A 872 14.87 2.05 30.57
N GLN A 873 14.28 1.78 29.39
CA GLN A 873 13.19 2.61 28.88
C GLN A 873 11.97 2.61 29.81
N PHE A 874 11.69 1.46 30.42
CA PHE A 874 10.58 1.33 31.36
C PHE A 874 10.84 2.16 32.63
N GLU A 875 12.03 2.10 33.21
CA GLU A 875 12.43 2.88 34.40
C GLU A 875 12.33 4.39 34.13
N GLU A 876 12.82 4.85 32.99
CA GLU A 876 12.82 6.26 32.60
C GLU A 876 11.38 6.80 32.51
N GLN A 877 10.51 6.09 31.80
CA GLN A 877 9.13 6.51 31.58
C GLN A 877 8.27 6.40 32.84
N LEU A 878 8.47 5.38 33.64
CA LEU A 878 7.69 5.14 34.84
C LEU A 878 7.87 6.26 35.90
N GLN A 879 8.97 7.03 35.84
CA GLN A 879 9.20 8.13 36.77
C GLN A 879 8.14 9.23 36.66
N SER A 880 7.74 9.58 35.43
CA SER A 880 6.78 10.65 35.15
C SER A 880 5.31 10.21 35.21
N ILE A 881 5.04 8.89 35.10
CA ILE A 881 3.69 8.34 34.99
C ILE A 881 3.08 8.11 36.37
N THR A 882 1.77 8.37 36.51
CA THR A 882 0.95 7.95 37.65
C THR A 882 0.23 6.65 37.34
N ILE A 883 0.33 5.66 38.20
CA ILE A 883 -0.38 4.38 38.04
C ILE A 883 -1.82 4.58 38.48
N ASP A 884 -2.73 4.59 37.53
CA ASP A 884 -4.17 4.63 37.69
C ASP A 884 -4.83 3.42 36.96
N ASP A 885 -6.16 3.31 37.02
CA ASP A 885 -6.88 2.22 36.36
C ASP A 885 -6.65 2.21 34.85
N LYS A 886 -6.59 3.38 34.19
CA LYS A 886 -6.34 3.49 32.76
C LYS A 886 -4.94 2.99 32.39
N PHE A 887 -3.94 3.34 33.20
CA PHE A 887 -2.57 2.84 33.01
C PHE A 887 -2.53 1.30 33.16
N ILE A 888 -3.19 0.76 34.20
CA ILE A 888 -3.21 -0.69 34.43
C ILE A 888 -3.91 -1.42 33.28
N ASP A 889 -5.02 -0.89 32.77
CA ASP A 889 -5.72 -1.46 31.63
C ASP A 889 -4.85 -1.52 30.36
N ASN A 890 -4.11 -0.46 30.07
CA ASN A 890 -3.26 -0.34 28.89
C ASN A 890 -1.86 -0.94 29.07
N LEU A 891 -1.53 -1.49 30.25
CA LEU A 891 -0.24 -2.09 30.49
C LEU A 891 -0.01 -3.32 29.59
N THR A 892 1.06 -3.27 28.79
CA THR A 892 1.50 -4.35 27.90
C THR A 892 2.95 -4.70 28.19
N LEU A 893 3.40 -5.89 27.79
CA LEU A 893 4.76 -6.37 27.96
C LEU A 893 5.46 -6.49 26.60
N ILE A 894 6.75 -6.19 26.59
CA ILE A 894 7.57 -6.33 25.38
C ILE A 894 8.36 -7.64 25.42
N GLN A 895 8.24 -8.42 24.33
CA GLN A 895 9.05 -9.60 24.06
C GLN A 895 9.69 -9.44 22.69
N ALA A 896 10.91 -8.90 22.69
CA ALA A 896 11.61 -8.55 21.46
C ALA A 896 12.02 -9.81 20.67
N PRO A 897 12.00 -9.75 19.34
CA PRO A 897 12.42 -10.84 18.46
C PRO A 897 13.82 -11.34 18.81
N PHE A 898 13.99 -12.65 18.97
CA PHE A 898 15.24 -13.35 19.38
C PHE A 898 15.79 -12.96 20.76
N GLU A 899 15.06 -12.17 21.53
CA GLU A 899 15.44 -11.74 22.89
C GLU A 899 14.31 -11.99 23.90
N SER A 900 13.38 -12.90 23.59
CA SER A 900 12.26 -13.20 24.48
C SER A 900 12.67 -14.03 25.70
N VAL A 901 11.78 -14.10 26.68
CA VAL A 901 12.03 -14.88 27.91
C VAL A 901 12.13 -16.38 27.60
N ASN A 902 13.02 -17.03 28.31
CA ASN A 902 13.11 -18.49 28.33
C ASN A 902 12.10 -19.09 29.35
N MET A 903 12.01 -20.43 29.39
CA MET A 903 11.07 -21.13 30.26
C MET A 903 11.33 -20.87 31.75
N GLU A 904 12.59 -20.71 32.17
CA GLU A 904 12.95 -20.48 33.57
C GLU A 904 12.45 -19.12 34.04
N LYS A 905 12.72 -18.07 33.27
CA LYS A 905 12.23 -16.71 33.56
C LYS A 905 10.70 -16.59 33.48
N CYS A 906 10.06 -17.30 32.55
CA CYS A 906 8.62 -17.37 32.51
C CYS A 906 8.02 -17.97 33.79
N LYS A 907 8.63 -19.04 34.31
CA LYS A 907 8.24 -19.62 35.60
C LYS A 907 8.47 -18.66 36.76
N GLU A 908 9.62 -18.00 36.80
CA GLU A 908 9.97 -17.00 37.83
C GLU A 908 8.97 -15.82 37.82
N ALA A 909 8.57 -15.36 36.63
CA ALA A 909 7.56 -14.34 36.50
C ALA A 909 6.17 -14.80 37.02
N MET A 910 5.77 -16.04 36.72
CA MET A 910 4.55 -16.63 37.24
C MET A 910 4.59 -16.84 38.76
N GLU A 911 5.72 -17.26 39.30
CA GLU A 911 5.92 -17.38 40.76
C GLU A 911 5.83 -16.02 41.47
N TYR A 912 6.42 -14.99 40.85
CA TYR A 912 6.36 -13.62 41.38
C TYR A 912 4.91 -13.10 41.49
N THR A 913 4.09 -13.34 40.49
CA THR A 913 2.68 -12.96 40.47
C THR A 913 1.78 -14.00 41.16
N LYS A 914 2.35 -15.08 41.70
CA LYS A 914 1.60 -16.21 42.27
C LYS A 914 0.62 -16.87 41.30
N THR A 915 0.89 -16.76 39.99
CA THR A 915 0.11 -17.41 38.95
C THR A 915 0.41 -18.90 38.94
N PRO A 916 -0.59 -19.78 39.08
CA PRO A 916 -0.34 -21.24 39.08
C PRO A 916 0.02 -21.70 37.67
N PHE A 917 1.06 -22.52 37.55
CA PHE A 917 1.48 -23.08 36.26
C PHE A 917 0.43 -24.02 35.61
N LYS A 918 -0.44 -24.60 36.47
CA LYS A 918 -1.57 -25.42 36.01
C LYS A 918 -2.79 -25.05 36.84
N TYR A 919 -3.88 -24.74 36.19
CA TYR A 919 -5.17 -24.55 36.82
C TYR A 919 -5.94 -25.86 36.92
N LYS A 920 -6.58 -26.10 38.06
CA LYS A 920 -7.72 -27.04 38.10
C LYS A 920 -8.93 -26.29 37.55
N VAL A 921 -9.41 -26.74 36.40
CA VAL A 921 -10.63 -26.21 35.78
C VAL A 921 -11.78 -27.08 36.24
N TRP A 922 -12.86 -26.49 36.68
CA TRP A 922 -14.07 -27.21 37.19
C TRP A 922 -15.14 -27.21 36.09
#